data_1eb00f33c6d54684120ed919d706aa47
#
_entry.id   1eb00f33c6d54684120ed919d706aa47
#
_cell.length_a   1.000
_cell.length_b   1.000
_cell.length_c   1.000
_cell.angle_alpha   90.00
_cell.angle_beta   90.00
_cell.angle_gamma   90.00
#
_symmetry.space_group_name_H-M   'P 1'
#
loop_
_entity.id
_entity.type
_entity.pdbx_description
1 polymer ?
#
loop_
_entity_poly.entity_id
_entity_poly.type
_entity_poly.pdbx_seq_one_letter_code
_entity_poly.pdbx_strand_id
1 'polypeptide(L)'
;MGISRRDFLRGTAASALGIAAAGLVPGAAVISASVAAAEGEKAAAPAADSKNPAWLGEAPVILESSISEVWKTDLLIIGAGNGGMMAASVAADNGVDFRVLEQNSVVGDTRHWYGAINSSAAKAAGAEVDISLLRSEASRYTSGKMDQRVLNVWINESAAMHDYLAPILEAAGLVCDFANDKEQEVEHHTRYYCPPQQHFWNDYNPQRNVLLKERIEAKGYYIDFNHSLVCLTKEGNKVTGAIAQNVLTGAYVRVEAAWGVLIATGGYEGNPEMIEALAPIVPKCVTACSFNPSNKGMGIKAAMWAGAERDLEAAPMIFDRGLVAPGVNAGYVVNENGEKVFPSPVRQFNPGTQPFLKVDRDGVRFMDESQPYNDAVHAAARRKGGVYCQVFDSNVVSDVQRFFTLGCSAITRMQGDALIEKTIEPQVEAGLVKKADTLEELADLLGFTGKAKENFLATCARYNELYDMQDDVDFGKPAYRLSELRKPPYYGLWLGGSLLCTGDALWINEDMQVLTPEREVIENLYATGNAAGTTFVDNYPELFPGMCLGRNLTFAKHVVEKLIRDGMPTGKGPSMAAPVQDNEALTAENCKDGTYTAKGRGINGDIPVSVEIKGGKIVHVTADVSAETPSLGGVAAPKLVEDIVAANGTVGVDTVSGSTITCEGILRAVNDCIKQAL
;
A
#
# COMPACT_ATOMS: atom_id res chain seq x y z
N MET A 1 19.79 -12.25 50.64
CA MET A 1 20.90 -11.55 49.99
C MET A 1 20.47 -11.19 48.58
N GLY A 2 20.16 -9.93 48.37
CA GLY A 2 19.70 -9.45 47.07
C GLY A 2 20.87 -9.03 46.21
N ILE A 3 20.91 -9.56 44.99
CA ILE A 3 21.89 -9.19 43.96
C ILE A 3 21.41 -7.90 43.30
N SER A 4 22.26 -6.87 43.29
CA SER A 4 21.94 -5.56 42.76
C SER A 4 21.94 -5.55 41.23
N ARG A 5 21.08 -4.71 40.62
CA ARG A 5 20.95 -4.52 39.18
C ARG A 5 22.26 -4.12 38.45
N ARG A 6 23.32 -3.79 39.20
CA ARG A 6 24.62 -3.38 38.63
C ARG A 6 25.55 -4.56 38.35
N ASP A 7 25.31 -5.71 38.95
CA ASP A 7 26.18 -6.88 38.80
C ASP A 7 25.75 -7.82 37.67
N PHE A 8 24.52 -7.64 37.17
CA PHE A 8 23.99 -8.41 36.01
C PHE A 8 24.54 -7.94 34.66
N LEU A 9 25.05 -6.71 34.55
CA LEU A 9 25.49 -6.11 33.29
C LEU A 9 27.00 -6.24 33.01
N ARG A 10 27.76 -7.00 33.81
CA ARG A 10 29.21 -7.20 33.61
C ARG A 10 29.65 -8.58 33.18
N GLY A 11 28.72 -9.47 32.83
CA GLY A 11 28.99 -10.91 32.64
C GLY A 11 28.81 -11.48 31.25
N THR A 12 28.80 -10.68 30.17
CA THR A 12 28.75 -11.28 28.80
C THR A 12 29.56 -10.46 27.79
N ALA A 13 30.88 -10.57 27.91
CA ALA A 13 31.77 -10.22 26.82
C ALA A 13 33.02 -11.12 26.94
N ALA A 14 33.00 -12.27 26.29
CA ALA A 14 34.18 -13.01 25.76
C ALA A 14 33.74 -14.42 25.36
N SER A 15 33.70 -14.66 24.07
CA SER A 15 34.21 -15.89 23.43
C SER A 15 33.49 -16.18 22.11
N ALA A 16 34.16 -15.92 21.03
CA ALA A 16 34.11 -16.70 19.79
C ALA A 16 35.27 -16.27 18.90
N LEU A 17 36.35 -17.00 19.02
CA LEU A 17 37.43 -17.07 18.04
C LEU A 17 37.71 -18.55 17.72
N GLY A 18 37.82 -18.84 16.41
CA GLY A 18 38.38 -20.10 15.88
C GLY A 18 37.29 -20.99 15.27
N ILE A 19 37.38 -21.52 14.07
CA ILE A 19 38.55 -22.04 13.33
C ILE A 19 38.20 -22.09 11.83
N ALA A 20 39.17 -21.73 10.99
CA ALA A 20 39.18 -21.98 9.55
C ALA A 20 39.78 -23.34 9.25
N ALA A 21 39.38 -23.95 8.11
CA ALA A 21 40.28 -24.68 7.16
C ALA A 21 39.42 -25.38 6.11
N ALA A 22 39.58 -25.01 4.91
CA ALA A 22 40.41 -25.48 3.81
C ALA A 22 39.70 -26.45 2.85
N GLY A 23 39.71 -26.08 1.58
CA GLY A 23 39.34 -26.94 0.43
C GLY A 23 39.51 -26.19 -0.89
N LEU A 24 40.73 -26.17 -1.40
CA LEU A 24 41.11 -25.71 -2.73
C LEU A 24 40.78 -26.72 -3.82
N VAL A 25 40.26 -26.30 -4.97
CA VAL A 25 40.67 -26.79 -6.31
C VAL A 25 40.42 -25.69 -7.37
N PRO A 26 41.31 -25.57 -8.40
CA PRO A 26 41.52 -24.37 -9.18
C PRO A 26 40.97 -24.39 -10.62
N GLY A 27 40.86 -23.18 -11.17
CA GLY A 27 41.07 -23.02 -12.60
C GLY A 27 39.93 -22.47 -13.43
N ALA A 28 39.94 -21.15 -13.70
CA ALA A 28 39.82 -20.57 -15.05
C ALA A 28 40.05 -19.08 -14.97
N ALA A 29 41.03 -18.63 -15.72
CA ALA A 29 41.36 -17.22 -15.90
C ALA A 29 40.30 -16.52 -16.75
N VAL A 30 39.79 -15.38 -16.28
CA VAL A 30 39.05 -14.42 -17.10
C VAL A 30 39.71 -13.07 -16.97
N ILE A 31 40.00 -12.51 -18.11
CA ILE A 31 40.69 -11.26 -18.38
C ILE A 31 39.87 -10.11 -17.82
N SER A 32 40.46 -9.30 -16.95
CA SER A 32 39.90 -8.07 -16.43
C SER A 32 40.03 -6.95 -17.48
N ALA A 33 38.91 -6.45 -17.98
CA ALA A 33 38.83 -5.12 -18.58
C ALA A 33 38.26 -4.17 -17.54
N SER A 34 39.10 -3.27 -17.03
CA SER A 34 38.74 -2.22 -16.10
C SER A 34 37.93 -1.16 -16.82
N VAL A 35 36.64 -1.06 -16.54
CA VAL A 35 35.86 0.14 -16.76
C VAL A 35 35.69 0.81 -15.40
N ALA A 36 36.25 2.02 -15.27
CA ALA A 36 36.09 2.82 -14.07
C ALA A 36 34.60 3.22 -13.95
N ALA A 37 33.89 2.51 -13.08
CA ALA A 37 32.59 2.95 -12.60
C ALA A 37 32.83 4.05 -11.56
N ALA A 38 32.20 5.18 -11.75
CA ALA A 38 32.10 6.21 -10.73
C ALA A 38 31.42 5.59 -9.50
N GLU A 39 32.15 5.47 -8.42
CA GLU A 39 31.63 5.05 -7.13
C GLU A 39 30.56 6.07 -6.67
N GLY A 40 29.30 5.68 -6.76
CA GLY A 40 28.23 6.32 -6.00
C GLY A 40 28.57 6.15 -4.52
N GLU A 41 28.70 7.23 -3.79
CA GLU A 41 28.94 7.23 -2.35
C GLU A 41 27.92 6.32 -1.66
N LYS A 42 28.40 5.23 -1.08
CA LYS A 42 27.66 4.47 -0.06
C LYS A 42 27.24 5.46 1.01
N ALA A 43 25.96 5.50 1.32
CA ALA A 43 25.46 6.23 2.48
C ALA A 43 26.35 5.91 3.67
N ALA A 44 26.93 6.93 4.27
CA ALA A 44 27.81 6.78 5.44
C ALA A 44 27.01 6.08 6.56
N ALA A 45 27.65 5.14 7.23
CA ALA A 45 27.11 4.56 8.45
C ALA A 45 26.78 5.69 9.44
N PRO A 46 25.68 5.63 10.20
CA PRO A 46 25.28 6.71 11.08
C PRO A 46 26.42 7.04 12.05
N ALA A 47 26.71 8.32 12.16
CA ALA A 47 27.73 8.82 13.10
C ALA A 47 27.35 8.38 14.52
N ALA A 48 28.35 7.98 15.33
CA ALA A 48 28.17 7.44 16.68
C ALA A 48 27.50 8.38 17.69
N ASP A 49 27.14 9.62 17.28
CA ASP A 49 26.49 10.66 18.10
C ASP A 49 25.14 11.14 17.53
N SER A 50 24.51 10.41 16.59
CA SER A 50 23.19 10.78 16.08
C SER A 50 22.15 10.71 17.21
N LYS A 51 21.38 11.81 17.41
CA LYS A 51 20.23 11.85 18.33
C LYS A 51 18.99 11.16 17.75
N ASN A 52 18.95 10.97 16.45
CA ASN A 52 17.84 10.36 15.74
C ASN A 52 17.91 8.82 15.79
N PRO A 53 16.78 8.12 15.83
CA PRO A 53 16.77 6.67 15.69
C PRO A 53 17.30 6.25 14.30
N ALA A 54 17.89 5.05 14.22
CA ALA A 54 18.55 4.58 12.99
C ALA A 54 17.67 4.64 11.74
N TRP A 55 16.39 4.29 11.87
CA TRP A 55 15.44 4.33 10.74
C TRP A 55 15.19 5.76 10.23
N LEU A 56 15.30 6.78 11.06
CA LEU A 56 15.13 8.19 10.65
C LEU A 56 16.42 8.73 10.02
N GLY A 57 17.57 8.46 10.64
CA GLY A 57 18.86 9.00 10.20
C GLY A 57 18.93 10.52 10.32
N GLU A 58 19.95 11.10 9.72
CA GLU A 58 20.14 12.56 9.66
C GLU A 58 19.55 13.15 8.37
N ALA A 59 19.11 14.41 8.45
CA ALA A 59 18.66 15.14 7.28
C ALA A 59 19.82 15.28 6.26
N PRO A 60 19.58 14.98 4.97
CA PRO A 60 20.62 15.14 3.97
C PRO A 60 20.98 16.62 3.79
N VAL A 61 22.28 16.90 3.68
CA VAL A 61 22.80 18.26 3.43
C VAL A 61 23.05 18.40 1.94
N ILE A 62 22.25 19.21 1.27
CA ILE A 62 22.41 19.50 -0.16
C ILE A 62 23.09 20.87 -0.30
N LEU A 63 24.23 20.89 -0.99
CA LEU A 63 24.96 22.12 -1.24
C LEU A 63 24.18 23.01 -2.22
N GLU A 64 24.18 24.31 -2.00
CA GLU A 64 23.52 25.27 -2.89
C GLU A 64 24.04 25.18 -4.34
N SER A 65 25.33 24.90 -4.51
CA SER A 65 25.98 24.69 -5.83
C SER A 65 25.49 23.42 -6.55
N SER A 66 24.81 22.50 -5.86
CA SER A 66 24.24 21.28 -6.44
C SER A 66 22.82 21.48 -6.93
N ILE A 67 22.17 22.60 -6.59
CA ILE A 67 20.83 22.93 -7.06
C ILE A 67 20.93 23.39 -8.51
N SER A 68 20.33 22.63 -9.42
CA SER A 68 20.33 22.92 -10.86
C SER A 68 19.31 23.99 -11.23
N GLU A 69 18.15 23.97 -10.56
CA GLU A 69 17.03 24.88 -10.83
C GLU A 69 16.31 25.27 -9.55
N VAL A 70 15.69 26.45 -9.57
CA VAL A 70 14.80 26.93 -8.51
C VAL A 70 13.44 27.22 -9.12
N TRP A 71 12.43 26.47 -8.67
CA TRP A 71 11.04 26.64 -9.08
C TRP A 71 10.27 27.40 -8.00
N LYS A 72 9.24 28.15 -8.39
CA LYS A 72 8.38 28.89 -7.47
C LYS A 72 6.92 28.54 -7.71
N THR A 73 6.15 28.51 -6.63
CA THR A 73 4.70 28.22 -6.68
C THR A 73 4.02 28.77 -5.43
N ASP A 74 2.69 28.89 -5.45
CA ASP A 74 1.94 29.20 -4.24
C ASP A 74 1.79 27.96 -3.35
N LEU A 75 1.42 26.79 -3.92
CA LEU A 75 1.24 25.53 -3.21
C LEU A 75 2.12 24.44 -3.81
N LEU A 76 2.93 23.77 -2.98
CA LEU A 76 3.67 22.58 -3.37
C LEU A 76 2.97 21.31 -2.83
N ILE A 77 2.60 20.41 -3.72
CA ILE A 77 2.02 19.10 -3.41
C ILE A 77 3.08 18.03 -3.65
N ILE A 78 3.38 17.20 -2.66
CA ILE A 78 4.39 16.15 -2.76
C ILE A 78 3.72 14.79 -2.75
N GLY A 79 3.72 14.11 -3.91
CA GLY A 79 3.07 12.84 -4.20
C GLY A 79 1.82 13.00 -5.05
N ALA A 80 1.76 12.29 -6.19
CA ALA A 80 0.62 12.24 -7.09
C ALA A 80 -0.26 10.99 -6.85
N GLY A 81 -0.38 10.59 -5.58
CA GLY A 81 -1.34 9.59 -5.13
C GLY A 81 -2.73 10.17 -4.88
N ASN A 82 -3.58 9.42 -4.17
CA ASN A 82 -4.99 9.77 -3.95
C ASN A 82 -5.19 11.17 -3.36
N GLY A 83 -4.45 11.50 -2.30
CA GLY A 83 -4.56 12.82 -1.66
C GLY A 83 -4.00 13.94 -2.54
N GLY A 84 -2.82 13.73 -3.13
CA GLY A 84 -2.19 14.75 -3.96
C GLY A 84 -3.01 15.09 -5.20
N MET A 85 -3.55 14.08 -5.89
CA MET A 85 -4.40 14.30 -7.08
C MET A 85 -5.73 14.98 -6.75
N MET A 86 -6.32 14.68 -5.58
CA MET A 86 -7.51 15.39 -5.12
C MET A 86 -7.21 16.86 -4.82
N ALA A 87 -6.11 17.14 -4.10
CA ALA A 87 -5.67 18.51 -3.83
C ALA A 87 -5.38 19.26 -5.14
N ALA A 88 -4.67 18.65 -6.08
CA ALA A 88 -4.37 19.23 -7.38
C ALA A 88 -5.64 19.55 -8.19
N SER A 89 -6.64 18.65 -8.18
CA SER A 89 -7.91 18.88 -8.86
C SER A 89 -8.66 20.07 -8.30
N VAL A 90 -8.77 20.15 -6.95
CA VAL A 90 -9.45 21.29 -6.28
C VAL A 90 -8.68 22.60 -6.50
N ALA A 91 -7.35 22.58 -6.43
CA ALA A 91 -6.50 23.75 -6.69
C ALA A 91 -6.65 24.24 -8.13
N ALA A 92 -6.65 23.33 -9.11
CA ALA A 92 -6.83 23.66 -10.52
C ALA A 92 -8.22 24.26 -10.82
N ASP A 93 -9.27 23.79 -10.16
CA ASP A 93 -10.62 24.33 -10.31
C ASP A 93 -10.73 25.78 -9.79
N ASN A 94 -9.90 26.15 -8.83
CA ASN A 94 -9.84 27.49 -8.26
C ASN A 94 -8.75 28.37 -8.89
N GLY A 95 -8.01 27.87 -9.88
CA GLY A 95 -6.94 28.63 -10.54
C GLY A 95 -5.79 28.98 -9.60
N VAL A 96 -5.50 28.14 -8.60
CA VAL A 96 -4.33 28.27 -7.72
C VAL A 96 -3.07 27.95 -8.50
N ASP A 97 -1.98 28.68 -8.28
CA ASP A 97 -0.66 28.31 -8.80
C ASP A 97 -0.06 27.22 -7.91
N PHE A 98 0.07 25.99 -8.43
CA PHE A 98 0.62 24.85 -7.69
C PHE A 98 1.56 24.00 -8.56
N ARG A 99 2.42 23.24 -7.88
CA ARG A 99 3.23 22.17 -8.50
C ARG A 99 3.00 20.86 -7.77
N VAL A 100 3.05 19.76 -8.50
CA VAL A 100 2.97 18.39 -7.95
C VAL A 100 4.27 17.68 -8.26
N LEU A 101 5.00 17.24 -7.23
CA LEU A 101 6.18 16.36 -7.39
C LEU A 101 5.74 14.91 -7.23
N GLU A 102 6.15 14.05 -8.15
CA GLU A 102 5.94 12.60 -8.06
C GLU A 102 7.23 11.84 -8.38
N GLN A 103 7.62 10.93 -7.50
CA GLN A 103 8.85 10.16 -7.66
C GLN A 103 8.80 9.13 -8.78
N ASN A 104 7.61 8.63 -9.13
CA ASN A 104 7.39 7.69 -10.22
C ASN A 104 7.09 8.44 -11.53
N SER A 105 6.97 7.67 -12.61
CA SER A 105 6.64 8.19 -13.95
C SER A 105 5.14 8.33 -14.21
N VAL A 106 4.30 7.86 -13.29
CA VAL A 106 2.83 7.84 -13.40
C VAL A 106 2.17 8.21 -12.09
N VAL A 107 0.91 8.62 -12.15
CA VAL A 107 0.09 8.84 -10.95
C VAL A 107 -0.20 7.52 -10.25
N GLY A 108 -0.23 7.53 -8.92
CA GLY A 108 -0.60 6.37 -8.12
C GLY A 108 -2.10 6.33 -7.85
N ASP A 109 -2.74 5.15 -8.02
CA ASP A 109 -4.09 4.89 -7.54
C ASP A 109 -4.16 3.49 -6.94
N THR A 110 -4.74 3.36 -5.76
CA THR A 110 -4.68 2.10 -5.01
C THR A 110 -6.03 1.44 -4.80
N ARG A 111 -7.11 2.20 -4.79
CA ARG A 111 -8.46 1.71 -4.46
C ARG A 111 -9.53 2.53 -5.18
N HIS A 112 -10.64 1.86 -5.53
CA HIS A 112 -11.85 2.49 -6.04
C HIS A 112 -12.96 2.63 -4.99
N TRP A 113 -12.76 2.10 -3.78
CA TRP A 113 -13.71 2.15 -2.66
C TRP A 113 -13.30 3.25 -1.69
N TYR A 114 -14.23 4.17 -1.36
CA TYR A 114 -14.01 5.23 -0.39
C TYR A 114 -15.26 5.46 0.48
N GLY A 115 -15.05 5.90 1.72
CA GLY A 115 -16.10 6.22 2.67
C GLY A 115 -16.44 7.72 2.64
N ALA A 116 -17.73 8.03 2.51
CA ALA A 116 -18.25 9.39 2.63
C ALA A 116 -19.56 9.37 3.43
N ILE A 117 -19.57 10.07 4.56
CA ILE A 117 -20.65 10.01 5.53
C ILE A 117 -21.84 10.85 5.08
N ASN A 118 -23.02 10.23 5.02
CA ASN A 118 -24.28 10.87 4.67
C ASN A 118 -24.21 11.71 3.38
N SER A 119 -23.55 11.17 2.36
CA SER A 119 -23.48 11.77 1.02
C SER A 119 -24.85 11.92 0.38
N SER A 120 -24.93 12.63 -0.75
CA SER A 120 -26.15 12.69 -1.58
C SER A 120 -26.63 11.28 -1.98
N ALA A 121 -25.72 10.36 -2.32
CA ALA A 121 -26.04 8.99 -2.66
C ALA A 121 -26.56 8.20 -1.45
N ALA A 122 -25.95 8.34 -0.26
CA ALA A 122 -26.42 7.70 0.97
C ALA A 122 -27.83 8.19 1.35
N LYS A 123 -28.09 9.49 1.25
CA LYS A 123 -29.40 10.10 1.49
C LYS A 123 -30.46 9.60 0.50
N ALA A 124 -30.13 9.54 -0.78
CA ALA A 124 -31.02 9.01 -1.81
C ALA A 124 -31.38 7.53 -1.56
N ALA A 125 -30.45 6.74 -1.04
CA ALA A 125 -30.66 5.36 -0.62
C ALA A 125 -31.41 5.23 0.73
N GLY A 126 -31.63 6.35 1.45
CA GLY A 126 -32.18 6.36 2.81
C GLY A 126 -31.29 5.61 3.82
N ALA A 127 -29.98 5.65 3.63
CA ALA A 127 -28.97 4.95 4.41
C ALA A 127 -28.14 5.94 5.26
N GLU A 128 -28.76 6.99 5.75
CA GLU A 128 -28.09 7.94 6.65
C GLU A 128 -27.76 7.28 7.99
N VAL A 129 -26.61 7.62 8.53
CA VAL A 129 -26.14 7.13 9.83
C VAL A 129 -26.26 8.22 10.90
N ASP A 130 -26.49 7.80 12.15
CA ASP A 130 -26.43 8.67 13.31
C ASP A 130 -24.96 9.07 13.56
N ILE A 131 -24.68 10.35 13.33
CA ILE A 131 -23.33 10.93 13.49
C ILE A 131 -22.87 10.87 14.95
N SER A 132 -23.77 10.98 15.93
CA SER A 132 -23.40 10.92 17.34
C SER A 132 -22.97 9.51 17.73
N LEU A 133 -23.69 8.49 17.24
CA LEU A 133 -23.32 7.09 17.41
C LEU A 133 -21.98 6.79 16.71
N LEU A 134 -21.80 7.25 15.47
CA LEU A 134 -20.58 7.06 14.71
C LEU A 134 -19.36 7.64 15.45
N ARG A 135 -19.46 8.84 15.99
CA ARG A 135 -18.38 9.46 16.80
C ARG A 135 -18.07 8.66 18.07
N SER A 136 -19.11 8.19 18.75
CA SER A 136 -18.96 7.37 19.94
C SER A 136 -18.28 6.04 19.65
N GLU A 137 -18.69 5.36 18.59
CA GLU A 137 -18.12 4.07 18.18
C GLU A 137 -16.68 4.20 17.69
N ALA A 138 -16.36 5.25 16.93
CA ALA A 138 -14.99 5.55 16.52
C ALA A 138 -14.05 5.77 17.72
N SER A 139 -14.50 6.55 18.69
CA SER A 139 -13.74 6.77 19.93
C SER A 139 -13.53 5.47 20.71
N ARG A 140 -14.58 4.66 20.83
CA ARG A 140 -14.52 3.37 21.52
C ARG A 140 -13.58 2.39 20.82
N TYR A 141 -13.63 2.32 19.49
CA TYR A 141 -12.81 1.43 18.68
C TYR A 141 -11.30 1.70 18.89
N THR A 142 -10.91 2.96 18.99
CA THR A 142 -9.52 3.38 19.21
C THR A 142 -9.18 3.55 20.70
N SER A 143 -10.03 3.08 21.61
CA SER A 143 -9.86 3.25 23.06
C SER A 143 -9.69 4.71 23.49
N GLY A 144 -10.32 5.64 22.77
CA GLY A 144 -10.26 7.08 23.03
C GLY A 144 -8.97 7.78 22.57
N LYS A 145 -8.07 7.09 21.88
CA LYS A 145 -6.75 7.62 21.50
C LYS A 145 -6.77 8.50 20.26
N MET A 146 -7.74 8.32 19.33
CA MET A 146 -7.83 9.18 18.14
C MET A 146 -8.20 10.62 18.50
N ASP A 147 -7.70 11.59 17.75
CA ASP A 147 -8.19 12.96 17.86
C ASP A 147 -9.54 13.11 17.12
N GLN A 148 -10.61 13.25 17.90
CA GLN A 148 -11.96 13.37 17.37
C GLN A 148 -12.18 14.66 16.58
N ARG A 149 -11.39 15.73 16.79
CA ARG A 149 -11.47 16.95 15.97
C ARG A 149 -11.05 16.67 14.55
N VAL A 150 -9.96 15.92 14.37
CA VAL A 150 -9.48 15.48 13.06
C VAL A 150 -10.48 14.51 12.40
N LEU A 151 -11.01 13.55 13.18
CA LEU A 151 -12.07 12.66 12.70
C LEU A 151 -13.30 13.42 12.22
N ASN A 152 -13.69 14.48 12.95
CA ASN A 152 -14.85 15.30 12.61
C ASN A 152 -14.73 16.00 11.25
N VAL A 153 -13.52 16.31 10.78
CA VAL A 153 -13.32 16.84 9.42
C VAL A 153 -13.81 15.83 8.38
N TRP A 154 -13.40 14.56 8.51
CA TRP A 154 -13.89 13.52 7.61
C TRP A 154 -15.41 13.32 7.73
N ILE A 155 -15.94 13.24 8.94
CA ILE A 155 -17.39 13.04 9.17
C ILE A 155 -18.20 14.17 8.55
N ASN A 156 -17.78 15.41 8.74
CA ASN A 156 -18.56 16.58 8.34
C ASN A 156 -18.38 16.96 6.86
N GLU A 157 -17.22 16.66 6.26
CA GLU A 157 -16.87 17.16 4.93
C GLU A 157 -16.80 16.08 3.85
N SER A 158 -16.83 14.78 4.23
CA SER A 158 -16.72 13.70 3.25
C SER A 158 -17.91 13.62 2.28
N ALA A 159 -19.11 14.03 2.69
CA ALA A 159 -20.25 14.17 1.77
C ALA A 159 -19.94 15.17 0.66
N ALA A 160 -19.45 16.36 1.01
CA ALA A 160 -19.10 17.40 0.04
C ALA A 160 -17.89 16.98 -0.83
N MET A 161 -16.99 16.15 -0.31
CA MET A 161 -15.92 15.55 -1.12
C MET A 161 -16.49 14.58 -2.15
N HIS A 162 -17.43 13.71 -1.77
CA HIS A 162 -18.13 12.82 -2.69
C HIS A 162 -18.88 13.59 -3.77
N ASP A 163 -19.68 14.60 -3.36
CA ASP A 163 -20.49 15.40 -4.25
C ASP A 163 -19.64 16.26 -5.23
N TYR A 164 -18.37 16.51 -4.88
CA TYR A 164 -17.38 17.09 -5.80
C TYR A 164 -16.82 16.05 -6.77
N LEU A 165 -16.46 14.85 -6.29
CA LEU A 165 -15.72 13.85 -7.06
C LEU A 165 -16.64 13.06 -8.01
N ALA A 166 -17.82 12.63 -7.54
CA ALA A 166 -18.71 11.75 -8.30
C ALA A 166 -19.08 12.30 -9.68
N PRO A 167 -19.50 13.60 -9.84
CA PRO A 167 -19.79 14.15 -11.16
C PRO A 167 -18.59 14.16 -12.12
N ILE A 168 -17.36 14.27 -11.61
CA ILE A 168 -16.14 14.22 -12.44
C ILE A 168 -15.96 12.81 -13.01
N LEU A 169 -16.16 11.79 -12.19
CA LEU A 169 -16.03 10.38 -12.60
C LEU A 169 -17.19 9.99 -13.56
N GLU A 170 -18.40 10.41 -13.26
CA GLU A 170 -19.58 10.16 -14.08
C GLU A 170 -19.47 10.80 -15.47
N ALA A 171 -18.91 12.01 -15.54
CA ALA A 171 -18.64 12.67 -16.84
C ALA A 171 -17.65 11.91 -17.73
N ALA A 172 -16.80 11.07 -17.11
CA ALA A 172 -15.90 10.15 -17.82
C ALA A 172 -16.55 8.78 -18.13
N GLY A 173 -17.85 8.61 -17.85
CA GLY A 173 -18.60 7.38 -18.11
C GLY A 173 -18.51 6.32 -17.01
N LEU A 174 -17.93 6.66 -15.86
CA LEU A 174 -17.95 5.77 -14.69
C LEU A 174 -19.26 5.92 -13.93
N VAL A 175 -19.77 4.81 -13.40
CA VAL A 175 -20.96 4.81 -12.53
C VAL A 175 -20.49 4.75 -11.08
N CYS A 176 -20.85 5.77 -10.30
CA CYS A 176 -20.57 5.79 -8.86
C CYS A 176 -21.73 5.12 -8.12
N ASP A 177 -21.50 3.90 -7.65
CA ASP A 177 -22.45 3.14 -6.87
C ASP A 177 -22.26 3.35 -5.36
N PHE A 178 -23.33 3.19 -4.62
CA PHE A 178 -23.35 3.21 -3.17
C PHE A 178 -23.61 1.80 -2.62
N ALA A 179 -22.73 1.31 -1.75
CA ALA A 179 -22.92 0.03 -1.08
C ALA A 179 -24.01 0.17 -0.01
N ASN A 180 -25.21 -0.26 -0.34
CA ASN A 180 -26.36 -0.22 0.56
C ASN A 180 -26.59 -1.58 1.22
N ASP A 181 -25.93 -1.84 2.33
CA ASP A 181 -26.11 -3.04 3.14
C ASP A 181 -27.08 -2.81 4.32
N LYS A 182 -28.11 -2.02 4.09
CA LYS A 182 -29.09 -1.56 5.09
C LYS A 182 -29.80 -2.70 5.85
N GLU A 183 -30.01 -3.82 5.18
CA GLU A 183 -30.70 -5.00 5.76
C GLU A 183 -29.92 -5.65 6.91
N GLN A 184 -28.64 -5.36 7.04
CA GLN A 184 -27.80 -5.93 8.09
C GLN A 184 -27.89 -5.22 9.43
N GLU A 185 -28.38 -3.99 9.45
CA GLU A 185 -28.39 -3.15 10.64
C GLU A 185 -29.25 -3.73 11.75
N VAL A 186 -30.26 -4.50 11.42
CA VAL A 186 -31.29 -4.96 12.36
C VAL A 186 -31.06 -6.40 12.87
N GLU A 187 -30.47 -7.27 12.08
CA GLU A 187 -30.42 -8.71 12.40
C GLU A 187 -29.09 -9.16 13.04
N HIS A 188 -28.01 -8.44 12.84
CA HIS A 188 -26.68 -8.95 13.14
C HIS A 188 -25.96 -8.19 14.25
N HIS A 189 -26.63 -7.74 15.25
CA HIS A 189 -26.14 -7.15 16.51
C HIS A 189 -24.61 -7.21 16.72
N THR A 190 -23.84 -6.77 15.74
CA THR A 190 -22.43 -6.53 15.99
C THR A 190 -22.34 -5.27 16.82
N ARG A 191 -21.63 -5.35 17.92
CA ARG A 191 -21.49 -4.30 18.94
C ARG A 191 -21.03 -2.93 18.40
N TYR A 192 -20.57 -2.89 17.15
CA TYR A 192 -19.92 -1.74 16.50
C TYR A 192 -20.48 -1.52 15.10
N TYR A 193 -21.75 -1.79 14.88
CA TYR A 193 -22.31 -1.67 13.55
C TYR A 193 -22.52 -0.21 13.16
N CYS A 194 -21.95 0.18 12.05
CA CYS A 194 -22.28 1.39 11.31
C CYS A 194 -22.61 0.98 9.88
N PRO A 195 -23.76 1.35 9.30
CA PRO A 195 -24.06 1.04 7.91
C PRO A 195 -22.91 1.51 7.01
N PRO A 196 -22.47 0.72 6.05
CA PRO A 196 -21.40 1.12 5.17
C PRO A 196 -21.76 2.42 4.47
N GLN A 197 -20.94 3.44 4.67
CA GLN A 197 -20.99 4.70 3.93
C GLN A 197 -20.00 4.65 2.76
N GLN A 198 -19.90 3.48 2.14
CA GLN A 198 -18.92 3.16 1.13
C GLN A 198 -19.45 3.42 -0.27
N HIS A 199 -18.63 4.07 -1.07
CA HIS A 199 -18.89 4.38 -2.47
C HIS A 199 -17.84 3.72 -3.35
N PHE A 200 -18.21 3.31 -4.54
CA PHE A 200 -17.29 2.74 -5.52
C PHE A 200 -17.78 3.06 -6.93
N TRP A 201 -16.88 2.97 -7.91
CA TRP A 201 -17.24 2.99 -9.32
C TRP A 201 -17.02 1.61 -9.94
N ASN A 202 -17.82 1.33 -10.95
CA ASN A 202 -17.98 -0.01 -11.52
C ASN A 202 -16.82 -0.46 -12.41
N ASP A 203 -15.92 0.42 -12.80
CA ASP A 203 -14.78 0.09 -13.63
C ASP A 203 -13.48 0.66 -13.03
N TYR A 204 -12.40 -0.14 -13.10
CA TYR A 204 -11.06 0.28 -12.71
C TYR A 204 -10.30 1.00 -13.83
N ASN A 205 -10.79 0.95 -15.06
CA ASN A 205 -10.11 1.52 -16.21
C ASN A 205 -11.04 2.48 -16.98
N PRO A 206 -10.79 3.79 -17.01
CA PRO A 206 -9.59 4.45 -16.48
C PRO A 206 -9.61 4.61 -14.96
N GLN A 207 -8.41 4.65 -14.36
CA GLN A 207 -8.27 4.88 -12.92
C GLN A 207 -8.65 6.33 -12.57
N ARG A 208 -9.23 6.57 -11.38
CA ARG A 208 -9.63 7.91 -10.91
C ARG A 208 -8.51 8.95 -11.05
N ASN A 209 -7.30 8.64 -10.60
CA ASN A 209 -6.21 9.62 -10.59
C ASN A 209 -5.68 9.90 -12.01
N VAL A 210 -5.84 8.98 -12.97
CA VAL A 210 -5.61 9.25 -14.40
C VAL A 210 -6.60 10.28 -14.90
N LEU A 211 -7.90 10.13 -14.60
CA LEU A 211 -8.93 11.10 -14.98
C LEU A 211 -8.68 12.48 -14.34
N LEU A 212 -8.29 12.53 -13.06
CA LEU A 212 -7.94 13.79 -12.40
C LEU A 212 -6.69 14.42 -13.02
N LYS A 213 -5.69 13.63 -13.42
CA LYS A 213 -4.51 14.11 -14.16
C LYS A 213 -4.92 14.74 -15.49
N GLU A 214 -5.66 14.03 -16.33
CA GLU A 214 -6.13 14.55 -17.62
C GLU A 214 -6.94 15.84 -17.45
N ARG A 215 -7.76 15.91 -16.39
CA ARG A 215 -8.55 17.10 -16.06
C ARG A 215 -7.69 18.32 -15.70
N ILE A 216 -6.64 18.16 -14.90
CA ILE A 216 -5.73 19.28 -14.57
C ILE A 216 -4.85 19.65 -15.76
N GLU A 217 -4.42 18.70 -16.58
CA GLU A 217 -3.64 18.94 -17.79
C GLU A 217 -4.44 19.74 -18.83
N ALA A 218 -5.73 19.45 -18.98
CA ALA A 218 -6.64 20.25 -19.82
C ALA A 218 -6.76 21.73 -19.39
N LYS A 219 -6.36 22.05 -18.14
CA LYS A 219 -6.30 23.41 -17.59
C LYS A 219 -4.87 23.99 -17.60
N GLY A 220 -3.89 23.27 -18.18
CA GLY A 220 -2.50 23.71 -18.31
C GLY A 220 -1.63 23.39 -17.09
N TYR A 221 -2.11 22.60 -16.12
CA TYR A 221 -1.29 22.12 -15.01
C TYR A 221 -0.69 20.76 -15.32
N TYR A 222 0.55 20.55 -14.90
CA TYR A 222 1.27 19.30 -15.14
C TYR A 222 1.88 18.76 -13.85
N ILE A 223 2.25 17.48 -13.85
CA ILE A 223 2.91 16.83 -12.75
C ILE A 223 4.40 16.71 -13.07
N ASP A 224 5.24 17.12 -12.14
CA ASP A 224 6.68 16.94 -12.22
C ASP A 224 7.03 15.50 -11.82
N PHE A 225 6.89 14.56 -12.76
CA PHE A 225 7.23 13.16 -12.59
C PHE A 225 8.74 12.95 -12.42
N ASN A 226 9.10 11.79 -11.85
CA ASN A 226 10.48 11.40 -11.60
C ASN A 226 11.23 12.37 -10.66
N HIS A 227 10.53 13.09 -9.79
CA HIS A 227 11.09 13.98 -8.79
C HIS A 227 10.78 13.47 -7.38
N SER A 228 11.80 12.87 -6.73
CA SER A 228 11.69 12.36 -5.38
C SER A 228 12.02 13.44 -4.35
N LEU A 229 11.19 13.56 -3.31
CA LEU A 229 11.49 14.43 -2.16
C LEU A 229 12.81 14.02 -1.50
N VAL A 230 13.67 15.00 -1.21
CA VAL A 230 14.92 14.81 -0.47
C VAL A 230 14.81 15.37 0.95
N CYS A 231 14.43 16.64 1.07
CA CYS A 231 14.19 17.29 2.36
C CYS A 231 13.30 18.53 2.19
N LEU A 232 12.74 19.01 3.29
CA LEU A 232 12.04 20.29 3.34
C LEU A 232 13.03 21.44 3.56
N THR A 233 12.71 22.62 3.02
CA THR A 233 13.41 23.87 3.34
C THR A 233 12.60 24.68 4.33
N LYS A 234 13.25 25.33 5.30
CA LYS A 234 12.57 26.12 6.33
C LYS A 234 13.35 27.35 6.77
N GLU A 235 12.63 28.33 7.28
CA GLU A 235 13.13 29.50 7.99
C GLU A 235 12.47 29.58 9.36
N GLY A 236 13.27 29.40 10.42
CA GLY A 236 12.71 29.28 11.78
C GLY A 236 11.74 28.10 11.89
N ASN A 237 10.49 28.34 12.27
CA ASN A 237 9.41 27.33 12.35
C ASN A 237 8.55 27.26 11.07
N LYS A 238 8.87 28.03 10.04
CA LYS A 238 8.09 28.07 8.79
C LYS A 238 8.76 27.23 7.70
N VAL A 239 8.02 26.31 7.09
CA VAL A 239 8.44 25.61 5.87
C VAL A 239 8.29 26.54 4.69
N THR A 240 9.34 26.65 3.88
CA THR A 240 9.41 27.56 2.70
C THR A 240 9.38 26.81 1.38
N GLY A 241 9.47 25.47 1.41
CA GLY A 241 9.47 24.63 0.22
C GLY A 241 10.14 23.28 0.45
N ALA A 242 10.72 22.73 -0.60
CA ALA A 242 11.41 21.45 -0.57
C ALA A 242 12.57 21.39 -1.57
N ILE A 243 13.50 20.48 -1.33
CA ILE A 243 14.48 20.01 -2.31
C ILE A 243 14.04 18.65 -2.79
N ALA A 244 13.99 18.47 -4.11
CA ALA A 244 13.72 17.20 -4.75
C ALA A 244 14.87 16.82 -5.68
N GLN A 245 15.01 15.52 -5.95
CA GLN A 245 15.96 14.99 -6.91
C GLN A 245 15.24 14.37 -8.09
N ASN A 246 15.60 14.76 -9.29
CA ASN A 246 15.19 14.04 -10.48
C ASN A 246 15.88 12.67 -10.48
N VAL A 247 15.10 11.59 -10.35
CA VAL A 247 15.63 10.22 -10.19
C VAL A 247 16.24 9.65 -11.48
N LEU A 248 15.99 10.27 -12.64
CA LEU A 248 16.56 9.86 -13.92
C LEU A 248 17.94 10.50 -14.16
N THR A 249 18.09 11.77 -13.79
CA THR A 249 19.30 12.56 -14.07
C THR A 249 20.22 12.75 -12.85
N GLY A 250 19.66 12.55 -11.63
CA GLY A 250 20.32 12.84 -10.37
C GLY A 250 20.38 14.33 -10.01
N ALA A 251 19.85 15.21 -10.86
CA ALA A 251 19.85 16.67 -10.63
C ALA A 251 18.93 17.05 -9.47
N TYR A 252 19.38 18.02 -8.64
CA TYR A 252 18.56 18.56 -7.56
C TYR A 252 17.84 19.81 -8.01
N VAL A 253 16.57 19.93 -7.63
CA VAL A 253 15.75 21.12 -7.81
C VAL A 253 15.26 21.61 -6.46
N ARG A 254 15.20 22.91 -6.26
CA ARG A 254 14.55 23.54 -5.10
C ARG A 254 13.23 24.13 -5.53
N VAL A 255 12.16 23.79 -4.80
CA VAL A 255 10.83 24.37 -5.01
C VAL A 255 10.50 25.28 -3.83
N GLU A 256 10.32 26.57 -4.10
CA GLU A 256 9.88 27.57 -3.13
C GLU A 256 8.36 27.67 -3.18
N ALA A 257 7.70 27.46 -2.03
CA ALA A 257 6.24 27.48 -1.88
C ALA A 257 5.79 28.60 -0.96
N ALA A 258 5.05 29.56 -1.50
CA ALA A 258 4.70 30.77 -0.76
C ALA A 258 3.65 30.53 0.33
N TRP A 259 2.67 29.62 0.09
CA TRP A 259 1.51 29.40 0.95
C TRP A 259 1.52 28.06 1.67
N GLY A 260 2.21 27.07 1.15
CA GLY A 260 2.30 25.81 1.86
C GLY A 260 2.94 24.67 1.07
N VAL A 261 3.33 23.65 1.84
CA VAL A 261 3.78 22.34 1.36
C VAL A 261 2.82 21.29 1.90
N LEU A 262 2.17 20.54 1.01
CA LEU A 262 1.30 19.44 1.35
C LEU A 262 2.02 18.11 1.14
N ILE A 263 2.29 17.38 2.23
CA ILE A 263 2.83 16.02 2.19
C ILE A 263 1.68 15.04 1.88
N ALA A 264 1.74 14.39 0.72
CA ALA A 264 0.77 13.39 0.24
C ALA A 264 1.48 12.10 -0.21
N THR A 265 2.61 11.76 0.42
CA THR A 265 3.58 10.75 -0.01
C THR A 265 3.24 9.32 0.39
N GLY A 266 2.08 9.09 1.01
CA GLY A 266 1.73 7.78 1.57
C GLY A 266 2.44 7.46 2.88
N GLY A 267 2.34 6.21 3.32
CA GLY A 267 2.96 5.71 4.54
C GLY A 267 4.39 5.21 4.33
N TYR A 268 4.78 4.23 5.17
CA TYR A 268 6.13 3.65 5.16
C TYR A 268 6.15 2.13 4.99
N GLU A 269 5.06 1.55 4.56
CA GLU A 269 4.87 0.10 4.42
C GLU A 269 5.86 -0.57 3.46
N GLY A 270 6.41 0.16 2.51
CA GLY A 270 7.48 -0.28 1.59
C GLY A 270 8.90 -0.16 2.15
N ASN A 271 9.07 0.18 3.44
CA ASN A 271 10.36 0.33 4.11
C ASN A 271 10.49 -0.69 5.25
N PRO A 272 11.15 -1.84 5.05
CA PRO A 272 11.27 -2.87 6.08
C PRO A 272 11.94 -2.39 7.38
N GLU A 273 12.90 -1.46 7.30
CA GLU A 273 13.57 -0.89 8.47
C GLU A 273 12.61 -0.08 9.34
N MET A 274 11.78 0.79 8.71
CA MET A 274 10.75 1.53 9.42
C MET A 274 9.68 0.60 9.98
N ILE A 275 9.26 -0.42 9.23
CA ILE A 275 8.28 -1.42 9.69
C ILE A 275 8.79 -2.16 10.93
N GLU A 276 10.03 -2.65 10.91
CA GLU A 276 10.60 -3.38 12.05
C GLU A 276 10.73 -2.47 13.29
N ALA A 277 11.05 -1.20 13.10
CA ALA A 277 11.21 -0.24 14.17
C ALA A 277 9.89 0.30 14.74
N LEU A 278 8.93 0.61 13.86
CA LEU A 278 7.73 1.37 14.22
C LEU A 278 6.48 0.49 14.34
N ALA A 279 6.37 -0.57 13.54
CA ALA A 279 5.24 -1.49 13.52
C ALA A 279 5.68 -2.96 13.76
N PRO A 280 6.30 -3.28 14.90
CA PRO A 280 6.93 -4.58 15.15
C PRO A 280 5.95 -5.76 15.19
N ILE A 281 4.65 -5.52 15.18
CA ILE A 281 3.60 -6.54 15.02
C ILE A 281 3.61 -7.12 13.59
N VAL A 282 3.95 -6.31 12.58
CA VAL A 282 3.89 -6.71 11.16
C VAL A 282 4.74 -7.95 10.87
N PRO A 283 6.05 -7.98 11.16
CA PRO A 283 6.83 -9.19 10.89
C PRO A 283 6.44 -10.40 11.74
N LYS A 284 5.57 -10.24 12.73
CA LYS A 284 5.08 -11.36 13.56
C LYS A 284 3.84 -12.04 13.04
N CYS A 285 3.09 -11.42 12.13
CA CYS A 285 1.83 -11.98 11.63
C CYS A 285 1.59 -11.79 10.12
N VAL A 286 2.41 -11.02 9.42
CA VAL A 286 2.22 -10.73 7.99
C VAL A 286 2.99 -11.73 7.14
N THR A 287 2.31 -12.27 6.13
CA THR A 287 2.88 -13.21 5.14
C THR A 287 2.81 -12.68 3.72
N ALA A 288 2.00 -11.66 3.46
CA ALA A 288 1.76 -11.06 2.15
C ALA A 288 1.78 -9.54 2.20
N CYS A 289 1.88 -8.91 1.04
CA CYS A 289 1.70 -7.47 0.91
C CYS A 289 0.81 -7.11 -0.29
N SER A 290 0.11 -6.00 -0.14
CA SER A 290 -0.77 -5.44 -1.17
C SER A 290 -0.62 -3.92 -1.23
N PHE A 291 0.51 -3.41 -0.76
CA PHE A 291 0.85 -1.99 -0.74
C PHE A 291 1.58 -1.54 -2.02
N ASN A 292 1.74 -0.22 -2.15
CA ASN A 292 2.64 0.37 -3.14
C ASN A 292 4.09 0.34 -2.60
N PRO A 293 5.02 -0.40 -3.20
CA PRO A 293 6.40 -0.51 -2.72
C PRO A 293 7.19 0.82 -2.74
N SER A 294 6.70 1.83 -3.47
CA SER A 294 7.27 3.19 -3.46
C SER A 294 7.00 3.96 -2.16
N ASN A 295 6.07 3.51 -1.32
CA ASN A 295 5.75 4.15 -0.04
C ASN A 295 6.81 3.80 1.01
N LYS A 296 7.92 4.55 1.01
CA LYS A 296 9.10 4.32 1.86
C LYS A 296 9.22 5.30 3.02
N GLY A 297 8.18 6.10 3.30
CA GLY A 297 8.13 7.03 4.44
C GLY A 297 8.95 8.31 4.27
N MET A 298 9.35 8.68 3.04
CA MET A 298 10.23 9.84 2.84
C MET A 298 9.58 11.15 3.28
N GLY A 299 8.29 11.38 3.02
CA GLY A 299 7.60 12.58 3.48
C GLY A 299 7.53 12.67 5.01
N ILE A 300 7.35 11.53 5.68
CA ILE A 300 7.37 11.44 7.15
C ILE A 300 8.76 11.81 7.67
N LYS A 301 9.82 11.20 7.14
CA LYS A 301 11.20 11.53 7.51
C LYS A 301 11.52 13.00 7.30
N ALA A 302 11.19 13.54 6.12
CA ALA A 302 11.47 14.95 5.77
C ALA A 302 10.76 15.93 6.72
N ALA A 303 9.52 15.65 7.10
CA ALA A 303 8.79 16.45 8.07
C ALA A 303 9.40 16.33 9.48
N MET A 304 9.81 15.13 9.92
CA MET A 304 10.46 14.94 11.21
C MET A 304 11.82 15.65 11.29
N TRP A 305 12.62 15.65 10.22
CA TRP A 305 13.85 16.46 10.14
C TRP A 305 13.55 17.97 10.22
N ALA A 306 12.36 18.38 9.77
CA ALA A 306 11.90 19.76 9.90
C ALA A 306 11.35 20.10 11.30
N GLY A 307 11.24 19.12 12.21
CA GLY A 307 10.78 19.29 13.59
C GLY A 307 9.41 18.70 13.90
N ALA A 308 8.82 17.95 12.99
CA ALA A 308 7.54 17.29 13.19
C ALA A 308 7.64 16.09 14.14
N GLU A 309 6.51 15.75 14.76
CA GLU A 309 6.33 14.51 15.49
C GLU A 309 5.37 13.57 14.74
N ARG A 310 5.40 12.30 15.09
CA ARG A 310 4.55 11.25 14.56
C ARG A 310 3.75 10.55 15.67
N ASP A 311 2.76 9.72 15.27
CA ASP A 311 2.00 8.90 16.19
C ASP A 311 2.90 7.98 17.03
N LEU A 312 2.49 7.81 18.29
CA LEU A 312 3.22 6.98 19.26
C LEU A 312 3.04 5.48 19.00
N GLU A 313 1.83 5.11 18.58
CA GLU A 313 1.46 3.74 18.26
C GLU A 313 1.41 3.52 16.76
N ALA A 314 1.76 2.30 16.33
CA ALA A 314 1.59 1.88 14.95
C ALA A 314 0.12 1.64 14.63
N ALA A 315 -0.27 1.90 13.39
CA ALA A 315 -1.59 1.56 12.86
C ALA A 315 -1.48 0.88 11.47
N PRO A 316 -0.83 -0.29 11.39
CA PRO A 316 -0.75 -1.01 10.14
C PRO A 316 -2.12 -1.60 9.79
N MET A 317 -2.60 -1.35 8.57
CA MET A 317 -3.79 -2.00 8.04
C MET A 317 -3.41 -3.38 7.51
N ILE A 318 -3.82 -4.42 8.20
CA ILE A 318 -3.49 -5.80 7.88
C ILE A 318 -4.78 -6.58 7.69
N PHE A 319 -4.96 -7.15 6.49
CA PHE A 319 -6.06 -8.09 6.24
C PHE A 319 -5.61 -9.52 6.51
N ASP A 320 -6.50 -10.37 6.97
CA ASP A 320 -6.29 -11.81 7.15
C ASP A 320 -6.38 -12.59 5.83
N ARG A 321 -5.54 -12.21 4.85
CA ARG A 321 -5.56 -12.67 3.44
C ARG A 321 -4.22 -13.15 2.91
N GLY A 322 -3.22 -13.28 3.76
CA GLY A 322 -1.87 -13.68 3.35
C GLY A 322 -1.76 -15.19 3.22
N LEU A 323 -2.16 -15.75 2.07
CA LEU A 323 -2.15 -17.18 1.79
C LEU A 323 -0.73 -17.73 1.62
N VAL A 324 -0.38 -18.77 2.35
CA VAL A 324 0.92 -19.42 2.29
C VAL A 324 0.82 -20.94 2.25
N ALA A 325 1.87 -21.59 1.77
CA ALA A 325 1.98 -23.04 1.80
C ALA A 325 2.11 -23.58 3.24
N PRO A 326 1.71 -24.83 3.52
CA PRO A 326 1.95 -25.48 4.79
C PRO A 326 3.44 -25.39 5.21
N GLY A 327 3.68 -25.08 6.48
CA GLY A 327 5.03 -24.95 7.03
C GLY A 327 5.64 -23.55 6.95
N VAL A 328 5.14 -22.65 6.12
CA VAL A 328 5.62 -21.27 6.02
C VAL A 328 5.18 -20.43 7.23
N ASN A 329 6.07 -19.60 7.75
CA ASN A 329 5.83 -18.69 8.86
C ASN A 329 5.62 -17.26 8.36
N ALA A 330 5.04 -16.42 9.23
CA ALA A 330 4.98 -14.98 9.04
C ALA A 330 6.37 -14.33 9.14
N GLY A 331 6.47 -13.12 8.63
CA GLY A 331 7.68 -12.30 8.64
C GLY A 331 8.35 -12.22 7.28
N TYR A 332 9.46 -11.53 7.25
CA TYR A 332 10.25 -11.37 6.04
C TYR A 332 11.07 -12.63 5.72
N VAL A 333 11.18 -12.92 4.44
CA VAL A 333 12.21 -13.80 3.86
C VAL A 333 13.15 -12.95 3.00
N VAL A 334 14.36 -13.42 2.78
CA VAL A 334 15.31 -12.74 1.88
C VAL A 334 15.18 -13.39 0.50
N ASN A 335 14.89 -12.60 -0.52
CA ASN A 335 14.80 -13.05 -1.90
C ASN A 335 16.19 -13.24 -2.53
N GLU A 336 16.24 -13.67 -3.78
CA GLU A 336 17.48 -13.89 -4.53
C GLU A 336 18.35 -12.64 -4.68
N ASN A 337 17.71 -11.46 -4.64
CA ASN A 337 18.38 -10.17 -4.73
C ASN A 337 18.89 -9.65 -3.36
N GLY A 338 18.70 -10.40 -2.28
CA GLY A 338 19.07 -9.99 -0.93
C GLY A 338 18.05 -9.05 -0.25
N GLU A 339 16.86 -8.89 -0.80
CA GLU A 339 15.83 -8.00 -0.29
C GLU A 339 14.89 -8.72 0.67
N LYS A 340 14.41 -8.00 1.69
CA LYS A 340 13.36 -8.45 2.60
C LYS A 340 12.01 -8.39 1.92
N VAL A 341 11.36 -9.53 1.69
CA VAL A 341 10.02 -9.64 1.10
C VAL A 341 9.13 -10.54 1.95
N PHE A 342 7.82 -10.42 1.84
CA PHE A 342 6.90 -11.35 2.48
C PHE A 342 6.78 -12.64 1.67
N PRO A 343 6.60 -13.81 2.33
CA PRO A 343 6.75 -15.13 1.70
C PRO A 343 5.59 -15.55 0.78
N SER A 344 4.42 -14.89 0.86
CA SER A 344 3.26 -15.27 0.06
C SER A 344 3.42 -14.87 -1.41
N PRO A 345 3.14 -15.77 -2.37
CA PRO A 345 3.06 -15.41 -3.78
C PRO A 345 1.72 -14.73 -4.14
N VAL A 346 0.76 -14.70 -3.23
CA VAL A 346 -0.59 -14.16 -3.44
C VAL A 346 -0.77 -12.88 -2.64
N ARG A 347 -1.01 -11.77 -3.32
CA ARG A 347 -1.15 -10.46 -2.65
C ARG A 347 -2.31 -10.42 -1.65
N GLN A 348 -3.47 -10.96 -2.04
CA GLN A 348 -4.65 -11.09 -1.19
C GLN A 348 -5.48 -12.29 -1.61
N PHE A 349 -5.78 -13.17 -0.67
CA PHE A 349 -6.75 -14.25 -0.82
C PHE A 349 -8.03 -13.88 -0.06
N ASN A 350 -8.98 -13.27 -0.75
CA ASN A 350 -10.18 -12.69 -0.15
C ASN A 350 -10.99 -13.65 0.74
N PRO A 351 -11.11 -14.97 0.45
CA PRO A 351 -11.82 -15.89 1.34
C PRO A 351 -11.21 -16.04 2.75
N GLY A 352 -9.96 -15.57 2.96
CA GLY A 352 -9.33 -15.56 4.28
C GLY A 352 -10.10 -14.75 5.32
N THR A 353 -10.74 -13.64 4.91
CA THR A 353 -11.53 -12.79 5.82
C THR A 353 -12.89 -13.37 6.21
N GLN A 354 -13.23 -14.55 5.70
CA GLN A 354 -14.50 -15.17 6.07
C GLN A 354 -14.41 -15.88 7.43
N PRO A 355 -15.47 -15.86 8.25
CA PRO A 355 -15.48 -16.38 9.60
C PRO A 355 -15.60 -17.92 9.66
N PHE A 356 -14.85 -18.63 8.81
CA PHE A 356 -14.72 -20.08 8.91
C PHE A 356 -13.85 -20.46 10.10
N LEU A 357 -13.90 -21.73 10.52
CA LEU A 357 -13.07 -22.26 11.59
C LEU A 357 -11.60 -21.91 11.36
N LYS A 358 -10.94 -21.32 12.36
CA LYS A 358 -9.51 -21.01 12.37
C LYS A 358 -8.82 -21.77 13.51
N VAL A 359 -7.76 -22.50 13.18
CA VAL A 359 -6.96 -23.27 14.17
C VAL A 359 -5.48 -22.90 14.05
N ASP A 360 -4.75 -23.00 15.15
CA ASP A 360 -3.31 -22.79 15.19
C ASP A 360 -2.53 -24.04 14.77
N ARG A 361 -1.20 -24.00 14.82
CA ARG A 361 -0.33 -25.14 14.46
C ARG A 361 -0.46 -26.34 15.40
N ASP A 362 -1.06 -26.17 16.54
CA ASP A 362 -1.37 -27.27 17.45
C ASP A 362 -2.75 -27.90 17.17
N GLY A 363 -3.44 -27.45 16.11
CA GLY A 363 -4.75 -27.94 15.70
C GLY A 363 -5.91 -27.45 16.59
N VAL A 364 -5.69 -26.38 17.36
CA VAL A 364 -6.64 -25.90 18.36
C VAL A 364 -7.23 -24.56 17.91
N ARG A 365 -8.55 -24.43 18.03
CA ARG A 365 -9.28 -23.18 17.86
C ARG A 365 -8.85 -22.16 18.94
N PHE A 366 -8.74 -20.87 18.62
CA PHE A 366 -8.12 -19.89 19.52
C PHE A 366 -8.85 -18.56 19.62
N MET A 367 -9.95 -18.37 18.89
CA MET A 367 -10.68 -17.10 18.87
C MET A 367 -12.12 -17.26 18.35
N ASP A 368 -12.95 -16.23 18.53
CA ASP A 368 -14.14 -16.01 17.73
C ASP A 368 -13.73 -15.44 16.35
N GLU A 369 -13.98 -16.20 15.29
CA GLU A 369 -13.60 -15.85 13.92
C GLU A 369 -14.49 -14.74 13.30
N SER A 370 -15.52 -14.28 14.02
CA SER A 370 -16.38 -13.17 13.60
C SER A 370 -15.78 -11.80 13.89
N GLN A 371 -14.65 -11.77 14.60
CA GLN A 371 -13.94 -10.51 14.89
C GLN A 371 -13.43 -9.86 13.60
N PRO A 372 -13.18 -8.54 13.62
CA PRO A 372 -12.54 -7.83 12.52
C PRO A 372 -11.25 -8.49 12.02
N TYR A 373 -10.94 -8.37 10.73
CA TYR A 373 -9.82 -9.06 10.09
C TYR A 373 -8.46 -8.75 10.74
N ASN A 374 -8.26 -7.54 11.30
CA ASN A 374 -7.04 -7.22 12.01
C ASN A 374 -6.89 -8.05 13.30
N ASP A 375 -7.99 -8.31 14.01
CA ASP A 375 -7.96 -9.03 15.28
C ASP A 375 -7.52 -10.49 15.08
N ALA A 376 -7.96 -11.12 13.98
CA ALA A 376 -7.55 -12.47 13.62
C ALA A 376 -6.01 -12.56 13.43
N VAL A 377 -5.42 -11.62 12.70
CA VAL A 377 -3.96 -11.62 12.49
C VAL A 377 -3.17 -11.20 13.72
N HIS A 378 -3.68 -10.28 14.54
CA HIS A 378 -3.06 -9.92 15.80
C HIS A 378 -3.11 -11.08 16.80
N ALA A 379 -4.20 -11.87 16.82
CA ALA A 379 -4.27 -13.10 17.59
C ALA A 379 -3.26 -14.15 17.07
N ALA A 380 -3.10 -14.26 15.74
CA ALA A 380 -2.13 -15.15 15.11
C ALA A 380 -0.67 -14.78 15.45
N ALA A 381 -0.35 -13.50 15.62
CA ALA A 381 0.99 -13.04 16.02
C ALA A 381 1.46 -13.64 17.36
N ARG A 382 0.53 -14.13 18.18
CA ARG A 382 0.79 -14.80 19.47
C ARG A 382 0.85 -16.33 19.36
N ARG A 383 0.73 -16.87 18.14
CA ARG A 383 0.74 -18.30 17.85
C ARG A 383 2.03 -18.72 17.17
N LYS A 384 2.30 -20.02 17.15
CA LYS A 384 3.50 -20.59 16.50
C LYS A 384 3.55 -20.20 15.02
N GLY A 385 4.60 -19.53 14.61
CA GLY A 385 4.84 -19.11 13.23
C GLY A 385 4.02 -17.90 12.77
N GLY A 386 3.20 -17.27 13.63
CA GLY A 386 2.41 -16.07 13.28
C GLY A 386 1.33 -16.31 12.22
N VAL A 387 0.89 -17.56 12.05
CA VAL A 387 -0.08 -18.02 11.05
C VAL A 387 -1.13 -18.92 11.69
N TYR A 388 -2.25 -19.09 10.98
CA TYR A 388 -3.34 -20.02 11.36
C TYR A 388 -3.85 -20.76 10.12
N CYS A 389 -4.49 -21.90 10.37
CA CYS A 389 -5.17 -22.69 9.34
C CYS A 389 -6.66 -22.38 9.35
N GLN A 390 -7.24 -22.02 8.20
CA GLN A 390 -8.67 -21.88 8.00
C GLN A 390 -9.21 -23.13 7.30
N VAL A 391 -10.40 -23.60 7.74
CA VAL A 391 -11.02 -24.84 7.25
C VAL A 391 -12.49 -24.60 6.93
N PHE A 392 -12.94 -25.11 5.77
CA PHE A 392 -14.33 -25.10 5.36
C PHE A 392 -14.64 -26.30 4.45
N ASP A 393 -15.91 -26.56 4.20
CA ASP A 393 -16.35 -27.65 3.32
C ASP A 393 -17.00 -27.13 2.02
N SER A 394 -17.62 -28.01 1.25
CA SER A 394 -18.23 -27.68 -0.03
C SER A 394 -19.44 -26.74 0.07
N ASN A 395 -19.94 -26.45 1.27
CA ASN A 395 -20.98 -25.44 1.49
C ASN A 395 -20.46 -23.99 1.45
N VAL A 396 -19.18 -23.78 1.16
CA VAL A 396 -18.51 -22.48 1.21
C VAL A 396 -19.28 -21.34 0.55
N VAL A 397 -19.93 -21.55 -0.60
CA VAL A 397 -20.69 -20.51 -1.30
C VAL A 397 -21.92 -20.09 -0.48
N SER A 398 -22.72 -21.05 -0.01
CA SER A 398 -23.90 -20.78 0.80
C SER A 398 -23.56 -20.18 2.16
N ASP A 399 -22.47 -20.66 2.77
CA ASP A 399 -22.00 -20.14 4.05
C ASP A 399 -21.55 -18.68 3.94
N VAL A 400 -20.76 -18.33 2.93
CA VAL A 400 -20.33 -16.95 2.69
C VAL A 400 -21.51 -16.00 2.47
N GLN A 401 -22.57 -16.45 1.77
CA GLN A 401 -23.81 -15.66 1.63
C GLN A 401 -24.48 -15.44 2.99
N ARG A 402 -24.58 -16.49 3.80
CA ARG A 402 -25.21 -16.46 5.13
C ARG A 402 -24.39 -15.66 6.15
N PHE A 403 -23.07 -15.73 6.11
CA PHE A 403 -22.20 -14.97 7.02
C PHE A 403 -22.34 -13.46 6.87
N PHE A 404 -22.64 -13.02 5.69
CA PHE A 404 -22.96 -11.65 5.37
C PHE A 404 -21.90 -10.65 5.86
N THR A 405 -20.65 -10.93 5.54
CA THR A 405 -19.53 -10.06 5.91
C THR A 405 -19.62 -8.71 5.20
N LEU A 406 -19.14 -7.65 5.86
CA LEU A 406 -19.23 -6.27 5.43
C LEU A 406 -17.93 -5.74 4.83
N GLY A 407 -18.01 -4.55 4.28
CA GLY A 407 -16.86 -3.80 3.79
C GLY A 407 -16.03 -4.59 2.78
N CYS A 408 -14.72 -4.55 2.93
CA CYS A 408 -13.80 -5.29 2.05
C CYS A 408 -13.99 -6.81 2.11
N SER A 409 -14.53 -7.35 3.20
CA SER A 409 -14.81 -8.79 3.37
C SER A 409 -15.99 -9.25 2.52
N ALA A 410 -16.90 -8.34 2.12
CA ALA A 410 -18.02 -8.63 1.24
C ALA A 410 -17.61 -9.03 -0.19
N ILE A 411 -16.37 -8.72 -0.62
CA ILE A 411 -15.84 -9.09 -1.95
C ILE A 411 -15.98 -10.60 -2.21
N THR A 412 -15.78 -11.43 -1.19
CA THR A 412 -15.94 -12.89 -1.33
C THR A 412 -17.38 -13.26 -1.62
N ARG A 413 -18.34 -12.66 -0.93
CA ARG A 413 -19.78 -12.87 -1.13
C ARG A 413 -20.23 -12.44 -2.53
N MET A 414 -19.69 -11.33 -3.04
CA MET A 414 -20.02 -10.80 -4.38
C MET A 414 -19.63 -11.73 -5.53
N GLN A 415 -18.74 -12.70 -5.30
CA GLN A 415 -18.36 -13.68 -6.31
C GLN A 415 -19.41 -14.75 -6.57
N GLY A 416 -20.34 -15.00 -5.61
CA GLY A 416 -21.39 -15.98 -5.74
C GLY A 416 -20.87 -17.36 -6.14
N ASP A 417 -21.54 -18.02 -7.10
CA ASP A 417 -21.19 -19.36 -7.57
C ASP A 417 -19.80 -19.45 -8.24
N ALA A 418 -19.26 -18.31 -8.69
CA ALA A 418 -17.91 -18.27 -9.29
C ALA A 418 -16.77 -18.37 -8.26
N LEU A 419 -17.07 -18.30 -6.95
CA LEU A 419 -16.07 -18.32 -5.87
C LEU A 419 -15.16 -19.55 -5.93
N ILE A 420 -15.74 -20.73 -6.12
CA ILE A 420 -14.96 -21.97 -6.16
C ILE A 420 -14.06 -21.98 -7.40
N GLU A 421 -14.66 -21.86 -8.56
CA GLU A 421 -13.95 -21.99 -9.85
C GLU A 421 -12.88 -20.91 -10.05
N LYS A 422 -13.21 -19.64 -9.74
CA LYS A 422 -12.31 -18.50 -10.08
C LYS A 422 -11.33 -18.12 -8.96
N THR A 423 -11.60 -18.54 -7.72
CA THR A 423 -10.77 -18.10 -6.58
C THR A 423 -10.15 -19.25 -5.80
N ILE A 424 -10.90 -20.31 -5.51
CA ILE A 424 -10.42 -21.41 -4.66
C ILE A 424 -9.61 -22.42 -5.49
N GLU A 425 -10.19 -22.97 -6.56
CA GLU A 425 -9.55 -24.04 -7.36
C GLU A 425 -8.20 -23.61 -7.96
N PRO A 426 -7.98 -22.37 -8.45
CA PRO A 426 -6.64 -21.96 -8.88
C PRO A 426 -5.58 -22.04 -7.77
N GLN A 427 -5.97 -21.84 -6.51
CA GLN A 427 -5.06 -21.98 -5.37
C GLN A 427 -4.89 -23.44 -4.93
N VAL A 428 -5.86 -24.31 -5.23
CA VAL A 428 -5.72 -25.76 -5.09
C VAL A 428 -4.69 -26.28 -6.09
N GLU A 429 -4.80 -25.86 -7.36
CA GLU A 429 -3.84 -26.19 -8.42
C GLU A 429 -2.42 -25.69 -8.10
N ALA A 430 -2.32 -24.48 -7.53
CA ALA A 430 -1.06 -23.91 -7.05
C ALA A 430 -0.50 -24.61 -5.78
N GLY A 431 -1.25 -25.53 -5.17
CA GLY A 431 -0.87 -26.25 -3.96
C GLY A 431 -0.89 -25.42 -2.67
N LEU A 432 -1.49 -24.24 -2.69
CA LEU A 432 -1.62 -23.35 -1.53
C LEU A 432 -2.88 -23.68 -0.71
N VAL A 433 -4.00 -23.94 -1.36
CA VAL A 433 -5.21 -24.49 -0.74
C VAL A 433 -5.18 -26.00 -0.85
N LYS A 434 -5.43 -26.73 0.24
CA LYS A 434 -5.53 -28.16 0.26
C LYS A 434 -6.98 -28.60 0.15
N LYS A 435 -7.24 -29.68 -0.62
CA LYS A 435 -8.56 -30.22 -0.88
C LYS A 435 -8.51 -31.74 -0.64
N ALA A 436 -9.48 -32.27 0.10
CA ALA A 436 -9.54 -33.69 0.44
C ALA A 436 -11.00 -34.16 0.65
N ASP A 437 -11.20 -35.48 0.56
CA ASP A 437 -12.52 -36.07 0.78
C ASP A 437 -12.79 -36.43 2.25
N THR A 438 -11.74 -36.42 3.09
CA THR A 438 -11.86 -36.63 4.54
C THR A 438 -11.07 -35.59 5.31
N LEU A 439 -11.46 -35.33 6.57
CA LEU A 439 -10.73 -34.42 7.46
C LEU A 439 -9.37 -34.99 7.88
N GLU A 440 -9.25 -36.31 7.96
CA GLU A 440 -7.99 -37.00 8.25
C GLU A 440 -6.96 -36.77 7.15
N GLU A 441 -7.36 -36.92 5.88
CA GLU A 441 -6.53 -36.64 4.72
C GLU A 441 -6.18 -35.15 4.63
N LEU A 442 -7.17 -34.28 4.87
CA LEU A 442 -6.94 -32.83 4.89
C LEU A 442 -5.89 -32.44 5.95
N ALA A 443 -5.96 -33.03 7.14
CA ALA A 443 -4.99 -32.79 8.22
C ALA A 443 -3.55 -33.16 7.78
N ASP A 444 -3.40 -34.30 7.10
CA ASP A 444 -2.09 -34.72 6.57
C ASP A 444 -1.56 -33.74 5.51
N LEU A 445 -2.42 -33.32 4.56
CA LEU A 445 -2.06 -32.36 3.51
C LEU A 445 -1.70 -30.98 4.08
N LEU A 446 -2.32 -30.58 5.20
CA LEU A 446 -2.01 -29.34 5.92
C LEU A 446 -0.75 -29.44 6.79
N GLY A 447 -0.19 -30.64 6.96
CA GLY A 447 1.03 -30.89 7.73
C GLY A 447 0.79 -31.08 9.23
N PHE A 448 -0.45 -31.33 9.67
CA PHE A 448 -0.71 -31.73 11.06
C PHE A 448 -0.26 -33.17 11.31
N THR A 449 0.50 -33.38 12.38
CA THR A 449 1.03 -34.69 12.76
C THR A 449 0.88 -34.95 14.25
N GLY A 450 0.84 -36.22 14.66
CA GLY A 450 0.79 -36.61 16.08
C GLY A 450 -0.33 -35.92 16.84
N LYS A 451 -0.01 -35.31 17.97
CA LYS A 451 -1.00 -34.66 18.83
C LYS A 451 -1.72 -33.48 18.14
N ALA A 452 -1.03 -32.75 17.28
CA ALA A 452 -1.67 -31.64 16.54
C ALA A 452 -2.76 -32.16 15.56
N LYS A 453 -2.54 -33.30 14.92
CA LYS A 453 -3.59 -33.95 14.08
C LYS A 453 -4.77 -34.42 14.90
N GLU A 454 -4.52 -35.06 16.06
CA GLU A 454 -5.60 -35.46 16.98
C GLU A 454 -6.43 -34.26 17.44
N ASN A 455 -5.75 -33.17 17.83
CA ASN A 455 -6.40 -31.92 18.23
C ASN A 455 -7.22 -31.33 17.10
N PHE A 456 -6.68 -31.27 15.87
CA PHE A 456 -7.38 -30.76 14.71
C PHE A 456 -8.70 -31.49 14.45
N LEU A 457 -8.66 -32.82 14.46
CA LEU A 457 -9.86 -33.65 14.26
C LEU A 457 -10.87 -33.45 15.41
N ALA A 458 -10.39 -33.40 16.64
CA ALA A 458 -11.25 -33.13 17.80
C ALA A 458 -11.86 -31.73 17.74
N THR A 459 -11.10 -30.72 17.27
CA THR A 459 -11.59 -29.34 17.08
C THR A 459 -12.66 -29.29 16.00
N CYS A 460 -12.49 -29.97 14.86
CA CYS A 460 -13.50 -30.05 13.81
C CYS A 460 -14.80 -30.73 14.32
N ALA A 461 -14.66 -31.82 15.09
CA ALA A 461 -15.82 -32.50 15.70
C ALA A 461 -16.55 -31.56 16.68
N ARG A 462 -15.80 -30.88 17.57
CA ARG A 462 -16.36 -29.90 18.52
C ARG A 462 -17.07 -28.77 17.82
N TYR A 463 -16.48 -28.27 16.72
CA TYR A 463 -17.05 -27.15 15.94
C TYR A 463 -18.40 -27.57 15.30
N ASN A 464 -18.53 -28.82 14.85
CA ASN A 464 -19.78 -29.37 14.38
C ASN A 464 -20.84 -29.47 15.51
N GLU A 465 -20.44 -29.82 16.75
CA GLU A 465 -21.37 -29.82 17.90
C GLU A 465 -21.91 -28.40 18.17
N LEU A 466 -21.03 -27.39 18.15
CA LEU A 466 -21.43 -25.98 18.33
C LEU A 466 -22.37 -25.51 17.22
N TYR A 467 -22.14 -25.94 15.98
CA TYR A 467 -23.06 -25.69 14.87
C TYR A 467 -24.42 -26.34 15.10
N ASP A 468 -24.49 -27.61 15.58
CA ASP A 468 -25.77 -28.29 15.89
C ASP A 468 -26.49 -27.59 17.03
N MET A 469 -25.77 -27.10 18.02
CA MET A 469 -26.34 -26.34 19.15
C MET A 469 -26.83 -24.95 18.73
N GLN A 470 -26.36 -24.41 17.60
CA GLN A 470 -26.55 -23.01 17.20
C GLN A 470 -26.11 -22.02 18.30
N ASP A 471 -25.12 -22.44 19.08
CA ASP A 471 -24.58 -21.66 20.20
C ASP A 471 -23.10 -21.98 20.39
N ASP A 472 -22.25 -20.98 20.24
CA ASP A 472 -20.80 -21.11 20.47
C ASP A 472 -20.44 -20.80 21.92
N VAL A 473 -20.68 -21.77 22.79
CA VAL A 473 -20.37 -21.66 24.21
C VAL A 473 -18.86 -21.58 24.52
N ASP A 474 -18.02 -21.88 23.51
CA ASP A 474 -16.56 -21.89 23.69
C ASP A 474 -15.94 -20.49 23.46
N PHE A 475 -16.40 -19.74 22.47
CA PHE A 475 -15.83 -18.45 22.07
C PHE A 475 -16.86 -17.33 21.82
N GLY A 476 -18.15 -17.65 21.82
CA GLY A 476 -19.23 -16.67 21.67
C GLY A 476 -19.44 -16.17 20.25
N LYS A 477 -19.02 -16.96 19.24
CA LYS A 477 -19.27 -16.65 17.83
C LYS A 477 -20.77 -16.67 17.54
N PRO A 478 -21.32 -15.65 16.86
CA PRO A 478 -22.74 -15.60 16.53
C PRO A 478 -23.19 -16.84 15.73
N ALA A 479 -24.35 -17.42 16.09
CA ALA A 479 -24.84 -18.65 15.49
C ALA A 479 -24.92 -18.62 13.96
N TYR A 480 -25.36 -17.48 13.36
CA TYR A 480 -25.46 -17.34 11.92
C TYR A 480 -24.10 -17.38 11.18
N ARG A 481 -22.98 -17.25 11.91
CA ARG A 481 -21.61 -17.36 11.40
C ARG A 481 -20.93 -18.69 11.72
N LEU A 482 -21.59 -19.60 12.46
CA LEU A 482 -21.14 -20.99 12.57
C LEU A 482 -21.33 -21.70 11.23
N SER A 483 -20.43 -22.59 10.87
CA SER A 483 -20.51 -23.45 9.68
C SER A 483 -20.25 -24.92 10.07
N GLU A 484 -20.82 -25.85 9.35
CA GLU A 484 -20.52 -27.28 9.55
C GLU A 484 -19.29 -27.71 8.72
N LEU A 485 -18.69 -28.81 9.11
CA LEU A 485 -17.59 -29.49 8.39
C LEU A 485 -18.01 -30.95 8.18
N ARG A 486 -18.92 -31.20 7.23
CA ARG A 486 -19.52 -32.53 7.02
C ARG A 486 -19.63 -32.94 5.56
N LYS A 487 -19.59 -31.98 4.65
CA LYS A 487 -19.88 -32.22 3.23
C LYS A 487 -18.59 -32.09 2.38
N PRO A 488 -17.99 -33.24 1.98
CA PRO A 488 -16.81 -33.18 1.13
C PRO A 488 -17.09 -32.52 -0.24
N PRO A 489 -16.08 -31.99 -0.95
CA PRO A 489 -14.70 -31.91 -0.48
C PRO A 489 -14.51 -30.88 0.63
N TYR A 490 -13.54 -31.16 1.51
CA TYR A 490 -13.06 -30.23 2.52
C TYR A 490 -11.88 -29.45 1.98
N TYR A 491 -11.79 -28.17 2.40
CA TYR A 491 -10.71 -27.26 2.04
C TYR A 491 -10.00 -26.76 3.28
N GLY A 492 -8.68 -26.66 3.19
CA GLY A 492 -7.86 -26.11 4.27
C GLY A 492 -6.70 -25.32 3.73
N LEU A 493 -6.33 -24.24 4.42
CA LEU A 493 -5.30 -23.32 3.96
C LEU A 493 -4.62 -22.59 5.13
N TRP A 494 -3.34 -22.25 4.96
CA TRP A 494 -2.62 -21.46 5.94
C TRP A 494 -2.63 -19.99 5.57
N LEU A 495 -2.89 -19.15 6.56
CA LEU A 495 -3.02 -17.70 6.40
C LEU A 495 -2.17 -16.97 7.44
N GLY A 496 -1.58 -15.88 7.02
CA GLY A 496 -1.16 -14.77 7.86
C GLY A 496 -1.80 -13.47 7.36
N GLY A 497 -1.27 -12.35 7.80
CA GLY A 497 -1.73 -11.04 7.35
C GLY A 497 -1.25 -10.68 5.96
N SER A 498 -2.02 -9.88 5.25
CA SER A 498 -1.60 -9.11 4.07
C SER A 498 -1.56 -7.63 4.43
N LEU A 499 -0.37 -7.04 4.47
CA LEU A 499 -0.18 -5.62 4.77
C LEU A 499 -0.63 -4.76 3.60
N LEU A 500 -1.53 -3.82 3.85
CA LEU A 500 -2.05 -2.91 2.84
C LEU A 500 -1.40 -1.52 2.90
N CYS A 501 -1.31 -0.95 4.09
CA CYS A 501 -0.69 0.36 4.33
C CYS A 501 -0.40 0.55 5.82
N THR A 502 0.33 1.62 6.14
CA THR A 502 0.48 2.15 7.50
C THR A 502 -0.40 3.39 7.64
N GLY A 503 -1.14 3.49 8.73
CA GLY A 503 -2.08 4.59 9.02
C GLY A 503 -1.58 5.55 10.08
N ASP A 504 -0.49 5.22 10.75
CA ASP A 504 0.24 6.04 11.72
C ASP A 504 1.31 6.86 11.00
N ALA A 505 1.29 8.15 11.21
CA ALA A 505 2.24 9.06 10.57
C ALA A 505 2.36 10.38 11.34
N LEU A 506 2.49 11.50 10.65
CA LEU A 506 2.68 12.82 11.23
C LEU A 506 1.48 13.25 12.07
N TRP A 507 1.74 13.80 13.25
CA TRP A 507 0.70 14.47 14.02
C TRP A 507 0.15 15.67 13.26
N ILE A 508 -1.18 15.73 13.19
CA ILE A 508 -1.91 16.82 12.55
C ILE A 508 -3.00 17.36 13.48
N ASN A 509 -3.40 18.60 13.26
CA ASN A 509 -4.61 19.16 13.85
C ASN A 509 -5.81 19.08 12.86
N GLU A 510 -6.96 19.64 13.25
CA GLU A 510 -8.18 19.68 12.44
C GLU A 510 -8.07 20.46 11.12
N ASP A 511 -7.04 21.29 10.99
CA ASP A 511 -6.68 22.00 9.75
C ASP A 511 -5.63 21.26 8.91
N MET A 512 -5.34 20.00 9.26
CA MET A 512 -4.29 19.16 8.62
C MET A 512 -2.87 19.74 8.70
N GLN A 513 -2.65 20.72 9.58
CA GLN A 513 -1.32 21.28 9.85
C GLN A 513 -0.49 20.31 10.65
N VAL A 514 0.77 20.13 10.27
CA VAL A 514 1.70 19.23 10.95
C VAL A 514 2.20 19.86 12.24
N LEU A 515 2.34 19.03 13.29
CA LEU A 515 2.65 19.48 14.65
C LEU A 515 4.04 19.02 15.11
N THR A 516 4.64 19.84 15.98
CA THR A 516 5.86 19.50 16.74
C THR A 516 5.54 18.56 17.91
N PRO A 517 6.56 18.02 18.62
CA PRO A 517 6.38 17.30 19.89
C PRO A 517 5.61 18.08 20.95
N GLU A 518 5.73 19.40 20.97
CA GLU A 518 5.03 20.32 21.89
C GLU A 518 3.60 20.61 21.43
N ARG A 519 3.13 20.02 20.33
CA ARG A 519 1.82 20.26 19.69
C ARG A 519 1.66 21.66 19.10
N GLU A 520 2.75 22.31 18.80
CA GLU A 520 2.76 23.58 18.08
C GLU A 520 2.71 23.31 16.56
N VAL A 521 2.06 24.21 15.83
CA VAL A 521 1.95 24.13 14.38
C VAL A 521 3.29 24.47 13.73
N ILE A 522 3.76 23.60 12.81
CA ILE A 522 4.83 23.95 11.88
C ILE A 522 4.18 24.75 10.74
N GLU A 523 4.53 26.04 10.66
CA GLU A 523 3.91 26.94 9.70
C GLU A 523 4.12 26.48 8.25
N ASN A 524 3.09 26.60 7.41
CA ASN A 524 3.09 26.21 6.00
C ASN A 524 3.34 24.72 5.72
N LEU A 525 3.23 23.82 6.70
CA LEU A 525 3.37 22.39 6.50
C LEU A 525 2.05 21.67 6.79
N TYR A 526 1.58 20.93 5.81
CA TYR A 526 0.32 20.17 5.84
C TYR A 526 0.58 18.71 5.47
N ALA A 527 -0.26 17.80 5.96
CA ALA A 527 -0.21 16.39 5.58
C ALA A 527 -1.59 15.82 5.28
N THR A 528 -1.66 14.94 4.30
CA THR A 528 -2.86 14.17 3.97
C THR A 528 -2.51 12.73 3.59
N GLY A 529 -3.53 11.91 3.44
CA GLY A 529 -3.32 10.51 3.12
C GLY A 529 -2.70 9.74 4.28
N ASN A 530 -1.95 8.69 3.95
CA ASN A 530 -1.28 7.88 4.95
C ASN A 530 0.01 8.53 5.50
N ALA A 531 0.38 9.71 5.01
CA ALA A 531 1.40 10.55 5.63
C ALA A 531 0.84 11.36 6.81
N ALA A 532 -0.48 11.46 6.95
CA ALA A 532 -1.18 12.08 8.07
C ALA A 532 -1.65 11.01 9.06
N GLY A 533 -1.22 11.12 10.30
CA GLY A 533 -1.59 10.26 11.41
C GLY A 533 -2.84 10.72 12.16
N THR A 534 -2.86 10.53 13.47
CA THR A 534 -3.82 11.09 14.45
C THR A 534 -5.24 10.47 14.38
N THR A 535 -5.55 9.73 13.32
CA THR A 535 -6.89 9.15 13.06
C THR A 535 -6.98 7.65 13.31
N PHE A 536 -5.93 6.89 12.99
CA PHE A 536 -5.88 5.45 13.24
C PHE A 536 -4.89 5.18 14.36
N VAL A 537 -5.28 4.37 15.31
CA VAL A 537 -4.45 4.03 16.45
C VAL A 537 -4.59 2.55 16.73
N ASP A 538 -3.47 1.84 16.79
CA ASP A 538 -3.34 0.39 16.96
C ASP A 538 -3.99 -0.43 15.82
N ASN A 539 -5.07 0.06 15.22
CA ASN A 539 -5.89 -0.71 14.31
C ASN A 539 -6.67 0.18 13.32
N TYR A 540 -7.03 -0.39 12.18
CA TYR A 540 -7.93 0.23 11.22
C TYR A 540 -9.40 -0.10 11.57
N PRO A 541 -10.29 0.89 11.71
CA PRO A 541 -11.68 0.64 12.07
C PRO A 541 -12.47 0.05 10.89
N GLU A 542 -12.56 -1.29 10.82
CA GLU A 542 -13.32 -2.01 9.80
C GLU A 542 -14.79 -1.59 9.77
N LEU A 543 -15.34 -1.18 10.91
CA LEU A 543 -16.73 -0.69 11.02
C LEU A 543 -17.00 0.57 10.19
N PHE A 544 -15.97 1.26 9.71
CA PHE A 544 -16.08 2.39 8.77
C PHE A 544 -15.46 2.05 7.42
N PRO A 545 -16.07 1.18 6.62
CA PRO A 545 -15.51 0.73 5.36
C PRO A 545 -15.19 1.90 4.44
N GLY A 546 -14.00 1.88 3.84
CA GLY A 546 -13.54 2.95 2.94
C GLY A 546 -13.06 4.22 3.63
N MET A 547 -13.02 4.31 4.97
CA MET A 547 -12.56 5.49 5.69
C MET A 547 -11.13 5.89 5.31
N CYS A 548 -10.20 4.95 5.13
CA CYS A 548 -8.83 5.26 4.78
C CYS A 548 -8.73 6.13 3.53
N LEU A 549 -9.36 5.71 2.44
CA LEU A 549 -9.38 6.49 1.20
C LEU A 549 -10.28 7.73 1.31
N GLY A 550 -11.45 7.60 1.95
CA GLY A 550 -12.39 8.71 2.13
C GLY A 550 -11.76 9.88 2.87
N ARG A 551 -11.03 9.63 3.99
CA ARG A 551 -10.31 10.68 4.71
C ARG A 551 -9.18 11.28 3.87
N ASN A 552 -8.44 10.47 3.10
CA ASN A 552 -7.35 10.97 2.25
C ASN A 552 -7.85 12.01 1.25
N LEU A 553 -8.98 11.72 0.60
CA LEU A 553 -9.62 12.61 -0.36
C LEU A 553 -10.22 13.85 0.34
N THR A 554 -10.89 13.65 1.47
CA THR A 554 -11.52 14.75 2.24
C THR A 554 -10.48 15.71 2.78
N PHE A 555 -9.42 15.21 3.42
CA PHE A 555 -8.36 16.05 3.98
C PHE A 555 -7.61 16.84 2.91
N ALA A 556 -7.35 16.23 1.76
CA ALA A 556 -6.72 16.91 0.64
C ALA A 556 -7.56 18.09 0.12
N LYS A 557 -8.88 17.90 -0.03
CA LYS A 557 -9.82 18.94 -0.40
C LYS A 557 -9.86 20.04 0.69
N HIS A 558 -9.95 19.63 1.96
CA HIS A 558 -9.98 20.55 3.11
C HIS A 558 -8.78 21.49 3.14
N VAL A 559 -7.55 20.97 2.97
CA VAL A 559 -6.32 21.79 2.98
C VAL A 559 -6.37 22.88 1.93
N VAL A 560 -6.73 22.56 0.69
CA VAL A 560 -6.76 23.54 -0.40
C VAL A 560 -7.82 24.60 -0.12
N GLU A 561 -9.03 24.20 0.28
CA GLU A 561 -10.11 25.14 0.60
C GLU A 561 -9.80 26.01 1.81
N LYS A 562 -9.11 25.44 2.83
CA LYS A 562 -8.61 26.21 3.97
C LYS A 562 -7.63 27.28 3.53
N LEU A 563 -6.62 26.92 2.75
CA LEU A 563 -5.60 27.84 2.25
C LEU A 563 -6.25 28.99 1.43
N ILE A 564 -7.26 28.68 0.61
CA ILE A 564 -8.02 29.69 -0.14
C ILE A 564 -8.79 30.60 0.82
N ARG A 565 -9.44 30.05 1.84
CA ARG A 565 -10.13 30.86 2.87
C ARG A 565 -9.17 31.77 3.63
N ASP A 566 -7.94 31.31 3.84
CA ASP A 566 -6.89 32.10 4.53
C ASP A 566 -6.24 33.15 3.62
N GLY A 567 -6.61 33.21 2.34
CA GLY A 567 -6.17 34.25 1.40
C GLY A 567 -5.19 33.79 0.33
N MET A 568 -4.94 32.48 0.19
CA MET A 568 -4.12 31.98 -0.93
C MET A 568 -4.72 32.43 -2.26
N PRO A 569 -3.92 33.02 -3.16
CA PRO A 569 -4.42 33.58 -4.41
C PRO A 569 -5.09 32.55 -5.29
N THR A 570 -6.21 32.92 -5.89
CA THR A 570 -6.97 32.13 -6.88
C THR A 570 -7.01 32.85 -8.23
N GLY A 571 -7.36 32.12 -9.29
CA GLY A 571 -7.52 32.67 -10.63
C GLY A 571 -6.22 33.05 -11.35
N LYS A 572 -5.05 32.74 -10.78
CA LYS A 572 -3.75 32.99 -11.43
C LYS A 572 -3.46 31.99 -12.56
N GLY A 573 -3.92 30.75 -12.40
CA GLY A 573 -3.50 29.64 -13.24
C GLY A 573 -2.06 29.18 -12.97
N PRO A 574 -1.55 28.19 -13.74
CA PRO A 574 -0.23 27.62 -13.54
C PRO A 574 0.89 28.58 -13.95
N SER A 575 1.93 28.72 -13.13
CA SER A 575 3.17 29.40 -13.48
C SER A 575 4.13 28.50 -14.26
N MET A 576 3.93 27.18 -14.19
CA MET A 576 4.77 26.20 -14.89
C MET A 576 4.48 26.18 -16.39
N ALA A 577 5.54 26.06 -17.21
CA ALA A 577 5.37 25.76 -18.63
C ALA A 577 4.97 24.30 -18.83
N ALA A 578 4.29 24.02 -19.94
CA ALA A 578 4.07 22.64 -20.34
C ALA A 578 5.42 21.92 -20.47
N PRO A 579 5.57 20.72 -19.90
CA PRO A 579 6.79 19.94 -20.06
C PRO A 579 7.02 19.71 -21.55
N VAL A 580 8.26 19.86 -21.99
CA VAL A 580 8.65 19.40 -23.32
C VAL A 580 8.37 17.90 -23.34
N GLN A 581 7.44 17.45 -24.15
CA GLN A 581 7.12 16.03 -24.26
C GLN A 581 8.32 15.32 -24.90
N ASP A 582 9.22 14.81 -24.05
CA ASP A 582 10.35 13.99 -24.48
C ASP A 582 9.94 12.52 -24.75
N ASN A 583 8.63 12.26 -24.76
CA ASN A 583 8.01 10.96 -24.93
C ASN A 583 7.24 10.85 -26.27
N GLU A 584 7.78 11.41 -27.36
CA GLU A 584 7.27 11.01 -28.67
C GLU A 584 7.45 9.51 -28.82
N ALA A 585 6.32 8.80 -28.96
CA ALA A 585 6.36 7.41 -29.37
C ALA A 585 7.08 7.30 -30.72
N LEU A 586 8.12 6.50 -30.78
CA LEU A 586 9.02 6.43 -31.94
C LEU A 586 8.90 5.09 -32.66
N THR A 587 9.22 5.10 -33.96
CA THR A 587 9.41 3.90 -34.77
C THR A 587 10.84 3.77 -35.23
N ALA A 588 11.29 2.54 -35.51
CA ALA A 588 12.66 2.27 -35.92
C ALA A 588 12.87 2.38 -37.46
N GLU A 589 11.88 2.84 -38.22
CA GLU A 589 11.91 2.80 -39.72
C GLU A 589 13.16 3.46 -40.35
N ASN A 590 13.73 4.49 -39.74
CA ASN A 590 14.89 5.21 -40.27
C ASN A 590 16.16 5.00 -39.42
N CYS A 591 16.15 4.01 -38.56
CA CYS A 591 17.26 3.76 -37.65
C CYS A 591 18.37 2.95 -38.33
N LYS A 592 19.59 3.17 -37.84
CA LYS A 592 20.76 2.38 -38.27
C LYS A 592 20.72 0.99 -37.64
N ASP A 593 21.25 0.01 -38.37
CA ASP A 593 21.40 -1.35 -37.84
C ASP A 593 22.36 -1.37 -36.66
N GLY A 594 21.99 -2.10 -35.63
CA GLY A 594 22.81 -2.23 -34.43
C GLY A 594 22.01 -2.73 -33.23
N THR A 595 22.75 -2.91 -32.11
CA THR A 595 22.16 -3.19 -30.81
C THR A 595 22.38 -1.98 -29.91
N TYR A 596 21.30 -1.42 -29.42
CA TYR A 596 21.28 -0.21 -28.60
C TYR A 596 20.79 -0.56 -27.20
N THR A 597 21.34 0.10 -26.18
CA THR A 597 20.97 -0.17 -24.79
C THR A 597 20.62 1.11 -24.07
N ALA A 598 19.60 1.03 -23.23
CA ALA A 598 19.19 2.12 -22.35
C ALA A 598 18.64 1.56 -21.03
N LYS A 599 18.34 2.43 -20.09
CA LYS A 599 17.72 2.06 -18.81
C LYS A 599 16.40 2.79 -18.66
N GLY A 600 15.34 2.04 -18.43
CA GLY A 600 14.08 2.58 -17.93
C GLY A 600 14.04 2.60 -16.41
N ARG A 601 13.10 3.33 -15.84
CA ARG A 601 12.86 3.32 -14.39
C ARG A 601 11.60 2.52 -14.09
N GLY A 602 11.76 1.41 -13.38
CA GLY A 602 10.67 0.62 -12.82
C GLY A 602 10.32 1.04 -11.39
N ILE A 603 9.42 0.31 -10.77
CA ILE A 603 8.96 0.58 -9.40
C ILE A 603 10.03 0.24 -8.36
N ASN A 604 10.82 -0.81 -8.59
CA ASN A 604 11.83 -1.29 -7.66
C ASN A 604 13.27 -0.92 -8.06
N GLY A 605 13.47 -0.36 -9.25
CA GLY A 605 14.82 0.01 -9.70
C GLY A 605 14.89 0.29 -11.19
N ASP A 606 16.13 0.33 -11.70
CA ASP A 606 16.39 0.48 -13.12
C ASP A 606 16.07 -0.82 -13.85
N ILE A 607 15.49 -0.69 -15.05
CA ILE A 607 15.18 -1.78 -15.97
C ILE A 607 16.15 -1.65 -17.15
N PRO A 608 17.21 -2.46 -17.22
CA PRO A 608 18.08 -2.52 -18.40
C PRO A 608 17.28 -3.02 -19.62
N VAL A 609 17.34 -2.27 -20.71
CA VAL A 609 16.68 -2.62 -21.96
C VAL A 609 17.70 -2.66 -23.09
N SER A 610 17.62 -3.66 -23.97
CA SER A 610 18.40 -3.74 -25.20
C SER A 610 17.48 -3.93 -26.39
N VAL A 611 17.72 -3.17 -27.47
CA VAL A 611 16.95 -3.21 -28.72
C VAL A 611 17.89 -3.52 -29.88
N GLU A 612 17.62 -4.59 -30.63
CA GLU A 612 18.34 -4.92 -31.87
C GLU A 612 17.53 -4.44 -33.08
N ILE A 613 18.15 -3.62 -33.91
CA ILE A 613 17.55 -3.05 -35.13
C ILE A 613 18.30 -3.56 -36.35
N LYS A 614 17.55 -4.05 -37.35
CA LYS A 614 18.04 -4.49 -38.68
C LYS A 614 17.13 -4.05 -39.81
N GLY A 615 17.65 -3.33 -40.77
CA GLY A 615 16.92 -2.84 -41.92
C GLY A 615 15.73 -1.96 -41.56
N GLY A 616 15.88 -1.09 -40.55
CA GLY A 616 14.81 -0.22 -40.05
C GLY A 616 13.71 -0.95 -39.27
N LYS A 617 13.99 -2.16 -38.78
CA LYS A 617 13.02 -2.95 -37.99
C LYS A 617 13.63 -3.39 -36.66
N ILE A 618 12.87 -3.29 -35.63
CA ILE A 618 13.17 -3.92 -34.34
C ILE A 618 13.00 -5.43 -34.50
N VAL A 619 14.10 -6.17 -34.40
CA VAL A 619 14.09 -7.63 -34.54
C VAL A 619 14.14 -8.34 -33.19
N HIS A 620 14.62 -7.65 -32.15
CA HIS A 620 14.66 -8.22 -30.80
C HIS A 620 14.67 -7.10 -29.75
N VAL A 621 13.96 -7.33 -28.65
CA VAL A 621 13.98 -6.49 -27.43
C VAL A 621 14.16 -7.37 -26.21
N THR A 622 15.04 -6.99 -25.32
CA THR A 622 15.12 -7.58 -23.96
C THR A 622 14.93 -6.51 -22.92
N ALA A 623 14.20 -6.83 -21.86
CA ALA A 623 14.05 -5.99 -20.68
C ALA A 623 14.33 -6.84 -19.44
N ASP A 624 15.30 -6.45 -18.66
CA ASP A 624 15.61 -7.15 -17.39
C ASP A 624 14.70 -6.59 -16.28
N VAL A 625 13.64 -7.32 -15.99
CA VAL A 625 12.66 -7.00 -14.94
C VAL A 625 12.84 -7.85 -13.68
N SER A 626 14.04 -8.42 -13.47
CA SER A 626 14.33 -9.27 -12.32
C SER A 626 14.17 -8.55 -10.97
N ALA A 627 14.37 -7.24 -10.94
CA ALA A 627 14.13 -6.39 -9.76
C ALA A 627 12.66 -6.03 -9.54
N GLU A 628 11.80 -6.20 -10.56
CA GLU A 628 10.39 -5.85 -10.49
C GLU A 628 9.56 -6.94 -9.77
N THR A 629 8.32 -6.58 -9.39
CA THR A 629 7.40 -7.54 -8.75
C THR A 629 7.08 -8.68 -9.72
N PRO A 630 7.45 -9.95 -9.42
CA PRO A 630 7.31 -11.06 -10.36
C PRO A 630 5.88 -11.28 -10.88
N SER A 631 4.88 -11.11 -10.01
CA SER A 631 3.45 -11.27 -10.35
C SER A 631 2.83 -10.08 -11.09
N LEU A 632 3.58 -9.00 -11.32
CA LEU A 632 3.14 -7.78 -12.01
C LEU A 632 4.08 -7.47 -13.18
N GLY A 633 5.20 -6.78 -12.91
CA GLY A 633 6.19 -6.42 -13.92
C GLY A 633 6.77 -7.62 -14.64
N GLY A 634 7.05 -8.71 -13.91
CA GLY A 634 7.54 -9.96 -14.47
C GLY A 634 6.58 -10.64 -15.46
N VAL A 635 5.27 -10.51 -15.24
CA VAL A 635 4.23 -11.05 -16.16
C VAL A 635 3.95 -10.11 -17.31
N ALA A 636 3.98 -8.80 -17.08
CA ALA A 636 3.63 -7.80 -18.08
C ALA A 636 4.72 -7.57 -19.14
N ALA A 637 6.00 -7.62 -18.75
CA ALA A 637 7.13 -7.29 -19.62
C ALA A 637 7.24 -8.17 -20.86
N PRO A 638 7.07 -9.51 -20.81
CA PRO A 638 7.15 -10.36 -22.00
C PRO A 638 6.14 -9.94 -23.08
N LYS A 639 4.87 -9.72 -22.68
CA LYS A 639 3.83 -9.28 -23.60
C LYS A 639 4.13 -7.89 -24.19
N LEU A 640 4.55 -6.95 -23.37
CA LEU A 640 4.89 -5.60 -23.82
C LEU A 640 6.05 -5.63 -24.83
N VAL A 641 7.05 -6.45 -24.62
CA VAL A 641 8.19 -6.62 -25.54
C VAL A 641 7.72 -7.17 -26.90
N GLU A 642 6.81 -8.15 -26.90
CA GLU A 642 6.20 -8.67 -28.13
C GLU A 642 5.43 -7.57 -28.88
N ASP A 643 4.62 -6.77 -28.18
CA ASP A 643 3.84 -5.66 -28.75
C ASP A 643 4.78 -4.58 -29.35
N ILE A 644 5.90 -4.24 -28.69
CA ILE A 644 6.92 -3.30 -29.19
C ILE A 644 7.56 -3.79 -30.48
N VAL A 645 7.94 -5.07 -30.54
CA VAL A 645 8.51 -5.67 -31.77
C VAL A 645 7.49 -5.66 -32.90
N ALA A 646 6.25 -6.01 -32.61
CA ALA A 646 5.16 -6.03 -33.61
C ALA A 646 4.84 -4.62 -34.14
N ALA A 647 4.88 -3.61 -33.28
CA ALA A 647 4.66 -2.21 -33.65
C ALA A 647 5.87 -1.54 -34.32
N ASN A 648 7.03 -2.20 -34.34
CA ASN A 648 8.30 -1.64 -34.80
C ASN A 648 8.70 -0.37 -34.03
N GLY A 649 8.36 -0.27 -32.77
CA GLY A 649 8.56 0.89 -31.91
C GLY A 649 7.60 0.96 -30.75
N THR A 650 7.35 2.17 -30.29
CA THR A 650 6.45 2.41 -29.13
C THR A 650 5.11 3.04 -29.53
N VAL A 651 4.94 3.37 -30.83
CA VAL A 651 3.70 3.98 -31.34
C VAL A 651 2.54 2.99 -31.26
N GLY A 652 1.49 3.35 -30.52
CA GLY A 652 0.30 2.53 -30.37
C GLY A 652 0.47 1.30 -29.46
N VAL A 653 1.55 1.24 -28.68
CA VAL A 653 1.77 0.18 -27.69
C VAL A 653 1.23 0.64 -26.34
N ASP A 654 0.24 -0.07 -25.83
CA ASP A 654 -0.40 0.22 -24.53
C ASP A 654 0.32 -0.44 -23.37
N THR A 655 0.23 0.16 -22.19
CA THR A 655 0.73 -0.43 -20.95
C THR A 655 -0.20 -1.53 -20.44
N VAL A 656 0.36 -2.52 -19.74
CA VAL A 656 -0.43 -3.58 -19.09
C VAL A 656 -0.97 -3.08 -17.77
N SER A 657 -2.29 -3.15 -17.58
CA SER A 657 -2.96 -2.74 -16.36
C SER A 657 -2.38 -3.44 -15.11
N GLY A 658 -2.12 -2.67 -14.06
CA GLY A 658 -1.48 -3.13 -12.83
C GLY A 658 0.05 -3.18 -12.87
N SER A 659 0.68 -2.97 -14.05
CA SER A 659 2.14 -2.93 -14.22
C SER A 659 2.60 -1.67 -14.96
N THR A 660 1.82 -0.60 -14.89
CA THR A 660 2.02 0.62 -15.69
C THR A 660 3.40 1.22 -15.52
N ILE A 661 3.93 1.32 -14.29
CA ILE A 661 5.25 1.91 -14.03
C ILE A 661 6.37 1.11 -14.73
N THR A 662 6.34 -0.22 -14.62
CA THR A 662 7.29 -1.10 -15.29
C THR A 662 7.20 -0.96 -16.81
N CYS A 663 5.97 -0.96 -17.35
CA CYS A 663 5.73 -0.81 -18.78
C CYS A 663 6.22 0.54 -19.31
N GLU A 664 5.90 1.64 -18.64
CA GLU A 664 6.38 2.98 -18.99
C GLU A 664 7.92 3.07 -18.96
N GLY A 665 8.56 2.46 -17.96
CA GLY A 665 10.02 2.37 -17.90
C GLY A 665 10.60 1.68 -19.12
N ILE A 666 10.03 0.55 -19.54
CA ILE A 666 10.47 -0.18 -20.74
C ILE A 666 10.25 0.66 -22.02
N LEU A 667 9.07 1.25 -22.19
CA LEU A 667 8.75 2.07 -23.38
C LEU A 667 9.71 3.26 -23.54
N ARG A 668 10.03 3.95 -22.43
CA ARG A 668 11.01 5.06 -22.44
C ARG A 668 12.40 4.59 -22.83
N ALA A 669 12.87 3.48 -22.25
CA ALA A 669 14.17 2.93 -22.59
C ALA A 669 14.24 2.47 -24.06
N VAL A 670 13.15 1.92 -24.62
CA VAL A 670 13.07 1.59 -26.04
C VAL A 670 13.16 2.87 -26.90
N ASN A 671 12.44 3.94 -26.53
CA ASN A 671 12.55 5.23 -27.21
C ASN A 671 13.98 5.79 -27.18
N ASP A 672 14.66 5.68 -26.04
CA ASP A 672 16.06 6.11 -25.94
C ASP A 672 17.01 5.27 -26.78
N CYS A 673 16.75 3.96 -26.94
CA CYS A 673 17.47 3.11 -27.86
C CYS A 673 17.22 3.52 -29.33
N ILE A 674 15.96 3.84 -29.69
CA ILE A 674 15.60 4.32 -31.03
C ILE A 674 16.28 5.68 -31.31
N LYS A 675 16.27 6.62 -30.37
CA LYS A 675 16.98 7.91 -30.48
C LYS A 675 18.48 7.74 -30.71
N GLN A 676 19.12 6.75 -30.06
CA GLN A 676 20.55 6.44 -30.29
C GLN A 676 20.81 5.89 -31.70
N ALA A 677 19.82 5.26 -32.31
CA ALA A 677 19.91 4.61 -33.61
C ALA A 677 19.63 5.56 -34.79
N LEU A 678 18.96 6.68 -34.57
CA LEU A 678 18.70 7.73 -35.57
C LEU A 678 19.99 8.50 -35.92
#